data_3c8993eb0ee20d77ebb97354593aee6d
#
_entry.id   3c8993eb0ee20d77ebb97354593aee6d
#
_cell.length_a   1.000
_cell.length_b   1.000
_cell.length_c   1.000
_cell.angle_alpha   90.00
_cell.angle_beta   90.00
_cell.angle_gamma   90.00
#
_symmetry.space_group_name_H-M   'P 1'
#
loop_
_entity.id
_entity.type
_entity.pdbx_description
1 polymer ?
#
loop_
_entity_poly.entity_id
_entity_poly.type
_entity_poly.pdbx_seq_one_letter_code
_entity_poly.pdbx_strand_id
1 'polypeptide(L)'
;MADIPSSYAHLATEESWRRRWDEWGIYLWDRTAPREATFVVDTPPPTVSGSLHVGHVFSYTHQDLLVRYQRMIGKNIAYPMGWDDNGLPTERRVQNYLGIRCNPHLPYDPGWKPTIGGKGKGVIEEVSRRNFIEACSLVTAEDEKAFEHLWRRLGLSIDWSEPYATIDDHCRRTSQLSFLDLVARGRVYQLESPTMWDVDFSTAVAQAEVEDRTQHGLFYDLRFAVEGGGELKIATTRPELLPACIAVVAHPDDERYRPLFGKHAITPLFGARVPIVAAGHADPEKGTGILMVCTFGDLMDVEWWKQSGLPVRQVLGRDGRLLPVTFGEPPFESVDPQAAQRAYDQLAGLNTKQAKRRVAELLAEDGSLHGLDGPSLVGEPQPVEQIVKFYEKGERPLEFVPTRQWFIRVLDCRAELLEQGHKIEWHPAHMKGRYLNWVEGLNQDWCISRQRYFGIPFPVWYPVGEGGEPEFSSPIFARAEALPVDPLTDTPPGFSELQRDLPGGFTADPDVMDTWATSSLTPQIQSHWAIDDERHRRLFPMDIRPQAHDIIRTWAFYTIVKAWMHSGDVPWHHIVLSGWILDPDRKKMSKSKGNVVTPEDIIDEFSADGVRYWAARARLGTDTAYDPSVFKVGKRLVTKVFNASRFVLMQLDRAVGAGEAPGPGAIREPLDVALVDRMRGVIEQATRAFDAFDYAAALQVTEESFWNFCDHYLELVKLRSYAEEDSPARRSAIATLAWGLRTFLRLLAPFLPYVTEEVWSWRFSGAGRDRSVHTTAWPALDEVAAVAVPEVHGTFDAAVEVLTKIRGTKTTAQKSLRWPVARLAITGPAAQRAALAPVLDDVLRAGNVVAGGVSQADGESPAGERFTVEVELAAEMGG
;
A
#
# COMPACT_ATOMS: atom_id res chain seq x y z
N MET A 1 11.71 -45.53 -0.21
CA MET A 1 10.92 -44.29 -0.14
C MET A 1 11.42 -43.38 0.97
N ALA A 2 11.46 -42.07 0.79
CA ALA A 2 11.41 -41.16 1.94
C ALA A 2 10.12 -41.51 2.75
N ASP A 3 10.21 -41.54 4.06
CA ASP A 3 9.10 -41.92 4.92
C ASP A 3 8.05 -40.75 4.84
N ILE A 4 7.06 -40.89 3.96
CA ILE A 4 6.07 -39.84 3.71
C ILE A 4 5.22 -39.70 4.97
N PRO A 5 5.19 -38.52 5.63
CA PRO A 5 4.47 -38.32 6.88
C PRO A 5 2.98 -38.65 6.78
N SER A 6 2.40 -39.13 7.88
CA SER A 6 0.96 -39.45 7.94
C SER A 6 0.09 -38.20 7.93
N SER A 7 0.59 -37.05 8.38
CA SER A 7 -0.10 -35.76 8.45
C SER A 7 0.85 -34.61 8.14
N TYR A 8 0.31 -33.49 7.66
CA TYR A 8 1.07 -32.27 7.35
C TYR A 8 1.27 -31.43 8.62
N ALA A 9 2.51 -31.44 9.15
CA ALA A 9 2.89 -30.63 10.30
C ALA A 9 3.39 -29.25 9.84
N HIS A 10 2.48 -28.32 9.50
CA HIS A 10 2.80 -27.08 8.79
C HIS A 10 3.90 -26.26 9.48
N LEU A 11 3.87 -26.01 10.78
CA LEU A 11 4.86 -25.16 11.46
C LEU A 11 6.29 -25.69 11.28
N ALA A 12 6.52 -26.99 11.53
CA ALA A 12 7.84 -27.59 11.37
C ALA A 12 8.29 -27.67 9.90
N THR A 13 7.35 -27.93 9.00
CA THR A 13 7.61 -27.99 7.56
C THR A 13 7.98 -26.61 7.01
N GLU A 14 7.21 -25.59 7.36
CA GLU A 14 7.44 -24.20 6.94
C GLU A 14 8.81 -23.69 7.45
N GLU A 15 9.17 -23.97 8.70
CA GLU A 15 10.48 -23.61 9.25
C GLU A 15 11.63 -24.32 8.51
N SER A 16 11.48 -25.63 8.25
CA SER A 16 12.48 -26.41 7.52
C SER A 16 12.70 -25.88 6.11
N TRP A 17 11.63 -25.52 5.38
CA TRP A 17 11.74 -25.02 4.02
C TRP A 17 12.34 -23.63 3.95
N ARG A 18 11.99 -22.69 4.84
CA ARG A 18 12.64 -21.38 4.91
C ARG A 18 14.15 -21.49 4.98
N ARG A 19 14.64 -22.32 5.92
CA ARG A 19 16.07 -22.55 6.07
C ARG A 19 16.70 -23.15 4.79
N ARG A 20 16.07 -24.15 4.17
CA ARG A 20 16.57 -24.76 2.94
C ARG A 20 16.59 -23.80 1.75
N TRP A 21 15.57 -22.96 1.61
CA TRP A 21 15.54 -21.95 0.55
C TRP A 21 16.67 -20.94 0.70
N ASP A 22 16.96 -20.50 1.92
CA ASP A 22 18.11 -19.64 2.21
C ASP A 22 19.44 -20.35 1.92
N GLU A 23 19.62 -21.59 2.39
CA GLU A 23 20.81 -22.40 2.12
C GLU A 23 21.02 -22.64 0.62
N TRP A 24 19.95 -22.80 -0.14
CA TRP A 24 20.01 -23.02 -1.58
C TRP A 24 20.16 -21.74 -2.38
N GLY A 25 19.89 -20.60 -1.81
CA GLY A 25 19.93 -19.29 -2.47
C GLY A 25 18.95 -19.16 -3.63
N ILE A 26 17.77 -19.83 -3.57
CA ILE A 26 16.85 -19.91 -4.72
C ILE A 26 16.17 -18.59 -5.06
N TYR A 27 16.23 -17.60 -4.19
CA TYR A 27 15.65 -16.28 -4.39
C TYR A 27 16.67 -15.19 -4.69
N LEU A 28 17.98 -15.52 -4.69
CA LEU A 28 19.00 -14.56 -5.06
C LEU A 28 18.92 -14.24 -6.55
N TRP A 29 19.04 -12.96 -6.89
CA TRP A 29 19.08 -12.54 -8.28
C TRP A 29 20.52 -12.61 -8.85
N ASP A 30 20.62 -13.01 -10.10
CA ASP A 30 21.89 -13.00 -10.82
C ASP A 30 22.19 -11.58 -11.31
N ARG A 31 23.15 -10.92 -10.68
CA ARG A 31 23.60 -9.57 -11.00
C ARG A 31 24.26 -9.45 -12.38
N THR A 32 24.63 -10.57 -13.01
CA THR A 32 25.26 -10.62 -14.33
C THR A 32 24.23 -10.76 -15.45
N ALA A 33 23.00 -11.15 -15.14
CA ALA A 33 21.96 -11.33 -16.12
C ALA A 33 21.60 -10.00 -16.82
N PRO A 34 21.29 -10.01 -18.12
CA PRO A 34 20.90 -8.80 -18.86
C PRO A 34 19.51 -8.30 -18.45
N ARG A 35 19.20 -7.03 -18.75
CA ARG A 35 17.92 -6.38 -18.40
C ARG A 35 16.70 -7.17 -18.91
N GLU A 36 16.74 -7.66 -20.11
CA GLU A 36 15.62 -8.35 -20.78
C GLU A 36 15.28 -9.69 -20.11
N ALA A 37 16.27 -10.34 -19.49
CA ALA A 37 16.09 -11.56 -18.74
C ALA A 37 15.67 -11.30 -17.28
N THR A 38 15.77 -10.06 -16.81
CA THR A 38 15.54 -9.70 -15.41
C THR A 38 14.15 -9.08 -15.24
N PHE A 39 13.43 -9.51 -14.21
CA PHE A 39 12.17 -8.91 -13.75
C PHE A 39 12.43 -8.21 -12.43
N VAL A 40 12.20 -6.91 -12.42
CA VAL A 40 12.58 -6.00 -11.33
C VAL A 40 11.34 -5.52 -10.59
N VAL A 41 11.36 -5.68 -9.27
CA VAL A 41 10.25 -5.32 -8.39
C VAL A 41 10.61 -4.13 -7.54
N ASP A 42 9.87 -3.02 -7.68
CA ASP A 42 9.96 -1.88 -6.78
C ASP A 42 9.04 -2.11 -5.57
N THR A 43 9.56 -2.83 -4.58
CA THR A 43 8.79 -3.13 -3.38
C THR A 43 8.61 -1.90 -2.51
N PRO A 44 7.37 -1.53 -2.14
CA PRO A 44 7.17 -0.46 -1.18
C PRO A 44 7.72 -0.86 0.19
N PRO A 45 8.73 -0.16 0.72
CA PRO A 45 9.22 -0.43 2.07
C PRO A 45 8.12 -0.13 3.09
N PRO A 46 7.77 -1.09 3.97
CA PRO A 46 6.79 -0.84 5.02
C PRO A 46 7.35 0.15 6.03
N THR A 47 6.50 1.04 6.53
CA THR A 47 6.88 1.95 7.61
C THR A 47 7.12 1.19 8.90
N VAL A 48 8.34 1.25 9.41
CA VAL A 48 8.80 0.51 10.59
C VAL A 48 8.40 1.25 11.87
N SER A 49 7.12 1.22 12.19
CA SER A 49 6.55 1.91 13.36
C SER A 49 5.51 1.07 14.08
N GLY A 50 5.95 -0.03 14.67
CA GLY A 50 5.13 -0.98 15.40
C GLY A 50 4.90 -2.29 14.64
N SER A 51 3.84 -3.07 14.96
CA SER A 51 3.59 -4.37 14.36
C SER A 51 2.97 -4.30 12.97
N LEU A 52 3.28 -5.26 12.12
CA LEU A 52 2.57 -5.52 10.87
C LEU A 52 1.10 -5.93 11.17
N HIS A 53 0.24 -5.73 10.20
CA HIS A 53 -1.16 -6.14 10.28
C HIS A 53 -1.58 -6.90 9.01
N VAL A 54 -2.74 -7.53 9.03
CA VAL A 54 -3.23 -8.36 7.92
C VAL A 54 -3.29 -7.63 6.57
N GLY A 55 -3.43 -6.30 6.55
CA GLY A 55 -3.37 -5.51 5.32
C GLY A 55 -2.02 -5.55 4.63
N HIS A 56 -0.93 -5.58 5.39
CA HIS A 56 0.40 -5.80 4.83
C HIS A 56 0.54 -7.22 4.26
N VAL A 57 0.14 -8.23 5.04
CA VAL A 57 0.15 -9.64 4.59
C VAL A 57 -0.61 -9.80 3.27
N PHE A 58 -1.76 -9.15 3.16
CA PHE A 58 -2.59 -9.14 1.97
C PHE A 58 -1.86 -8.57 0.75
N SER A 59 -1.39 -7.34 0.86
CA SER A 59 -0.75 -6.63 -0.25
C SER A 59 0.57 -7.27 -0.69
N TYR A 60 1.42 -7.68 0.25
CA TYR A 60 2.71 -8.31 -0.07
C TYR A 60 2.56 -9.73 -0.60
N THR A 61 1.50 -10.44 -0.23
CA THR A 61 1.20 -11.72 -0.87
C THR A 61 0.86 -11.53 -2.36
N HIS A 62 0.06 -10.53 -2.72
CA HIS A 62 -0.30 -10.27 -4.12
C HIS A 62 0.93 -10.10 -5.02
N GLN A 63 1.90 -9.32 -4.57
CA GLN A 63 3.14 -9.13 -5.34
C GLN A 63 3.93 -10.43 -5.46
N ASP A 64 4.05 -11.21 -4.39
CA ASP A 64 4.84 -12.45 -4.39
C ASP A 64 4.22 -13.53 -5.29
N LEU A 65 2.88 -13.56 -5.45
CA LEU A 65 2.21 -14.45 -6.40
C LEU A 65 2.71 -14.21 -7.83
N LEU A 66 2.77 -12.93 -8.24
CA LEU A 66 3.25 -12.53 -9.56
C LEU A 66 4.75 -12.82 -9.72
N VAL A 67 5.54 -12.50 -8.70
CA VAL A 67 7.00 -12.74 -8.70
C VAL A 67 7.32 -14.22 -8.85
N ARG A 68 6.61 -15.11 -8.15
CA ARG A 68 6.81 -16.56 -8.25
C ARG A 68 6.50 -17.08 -9.65
N TYR A 69 5.41 -16.61 -10.25
CA TYR A 69 5.09 -16.93 -11.64
C TYR A 69 6.21 -16.49 -12.59
N GLN A 70 6.68 -15.24 -12.47
CA GLN A 70 7.76 -14.71 -13.32
C GLN A 70 9.06 -15.55 -13.17
N ARG A 71 9.39 -15.99 -11.95
CA ARG A 71 10.54 -16.89 -11.73
C ARG A 71 10.35 -18.23 -12.43
N MET A 72 9.16 -18.80 -12.38
CA MET A 72 8.87 -20.09 -13.01
C MET A 72 8.87 -20.02 -14.54
N ILE A 73 8.48 -18.89 -15.15
CA ILE A 73 8.63 -18.70 -16.59
C ILE A 73 10.05 -18.35 -17.03
N GLY A 74 11.00 -18.30 -16.08
CA GLY A 74 12.43 -18.23 -16.37
C GLY A 74 13.07 -16.88 -16.20
N LYS A 75 12.36 -15.88 -15.69
CA LYS A 75 12.96 -14.57 -15.40
C LYS A 75 13.93 -14.67 -14.21
N ASN A 76 15.03 -13.94 -14.30
CA ASN A 76 15.88 -13.58 -13.18
C ASN A 76 15.18 -12.51 -12.35
N ILE A 77 15.05 -12.71 -11.05
CA ILE A 77 14.17 -11.86 -10.24
C ILE A 77 14.98 -10.95 -9.32
N ALA A 78 14.97 -9.65 -9.56
CA ALA A 78 15.49 -8.64 -8.64
C ALA A 78 14.35 -8.15 -7.72
N TYR A 79 14.32 -8.66 -6.49
CA TYR A 79 13.24 -8.44 -5.53
C TYR A 79 13.81 -8.24 -4.12
N PRO A 80 14.44 -7.08 -3.83
CA PRO A 80 14.92 -6.75 -2.49
C PRO A 80 13.78 -6.26 -1.59
N MET A 81 14.04 -6.24 -0.27
CA MET A 81 13.17 -5.59 0.71
C MET A 81 13.79 -4.28 1.17
N GLY A 82 12.95 -3.27 1.33
CA GLY A 82 13.32 -2.01 1.98
C GLY A 82 12.54 -1.78 3.27
N TRP A 83 13.07 -0.87 4.12
CA TRP A 83 12.44 -0.43 5.36
C TRP A 83 12.27 1.09 5.34
N ASP A 84 11.05 1.58 5.66
CA ASP A 84 10.77 3.02 5.75
C ASP A 84 10.83 3.45 7.22
N ASP A 85 12.02 3.85 7.66
CA ASP A 85 12.37 4.04 9.07
C ASP A 85 12.26 5.47 9.55
N ASN A 86 12.27 6.44 8.64
CA ASN A 86 12.36 7.85 8.99
C ASN A 86 11.00 8.52 9.20
N GLY A 87 11.05 9.74 9.74
CA GLY A 87 9.92 10.64 9.85
C GLY A 87 9.09 10.50 11.13
N LEU A 88 7.96 11.20 11.14
CA LEU A 88 7.09 11.36 12.29
C LEU A 88 6.57 10.03 12.90
N PRO A 89 6.19 9.01 12.12
CA PRO A 89 5.71 7.76 12.72
C PRO A 89 6.73 7.09 13.61
N THR A 90 7.98 7.07 13.19
CA THR A 90 9.09 6.48 13.97
C THR A 90 9.42 7.31 15.18
N GLU A 91 9.53 8.64 15.05
CA GLU A 91 9.75 9.52 16.22
C GLU A 91 8.66 9.31 17.28
N ARG A 92 7.39 9.26 16.89
CA ARG A 92 6.27 8.99 17.82
C ARG A 92 6.35 7.60 18.45
N ARG A 93 6.71 6.59 17.67
CA ARG A 93 6.91 5.23 18.16
C ARG A 93 7.97 5.22 19.26
N VAL A 94 9.12 5.88 19.03
CA VAL A 94 10.23 5.96 19.96
C VAL A 94 9.87 6.78 21.20
N GLN A 95 9.27 7.96 21.02
CA GLN A 95 8.81 8.81 22.13
C GLN A 95 7.84 8.06 23.06
N ASN A 96 6.86 7.37 22.49
CA ASN A 96 5.87 6.63 23.27
C ASN A 96 6.43 5.35 23.90
N TYR A 97 7.32 4.67 23.20
CA TYR A 97 7.88 3.39 23.64
C TYR A 97 8.92 3.57 24.76
N LEU A 98 9.79 4.59 24.63
CA LEU A 98 10.85 4.85 25.58
C LEU A 98 10.49 5.93 26.61
N GLY A 99 9.43 6.73 26.40
CA GLY A 99 9.07 7.85 27.27
C GLY A 99 10.04 9.03 27.19
N ILE A 100 10.64 9.27 26.01
CA ILE A 100 11.62 10.34 25.78
C ILE A 100 11.10 11.42 24.86
N ARG A 101 11.73 12.61 24.89
CA ARG A 101 11.49 13.72 23.95
C ARG A 101 12.82 14.32 23.52
N CYS A 102 12.96 14.65 22.25
CA CYS A 102 14.11 15.39 21.77
C CYS A 102 14.07 16.84 22.26
N ASN A 103 15.17 17.29 22.86
CA ASN A 103 15.49 18.68 23.12
C ASN A 103 16.83 19.01 22.45
N PRO A 104 16.79 19.69 21.27
CA PRO A 104 18.00 19.95 20.49
C PRO A 104 19.02 20.86 21.18
N HIS A 105 18.63 21.55 22.27
CA HIS A 105 19.51 22.42 23.04
C HIS A 105 20.36 21.67 24.09
N LEU A 106 20.04 20.40 24.34
CA LEU A 106 20.84 19.57 25.25
C LEU A 106 22.11 19.09 24.57
N PRO A 107 23.25 19.06 25.27
CA PRO A 107 24.48 18.48 24.76
C PRO A 107 24.33 16.96 24.62
N TYR A 108 25.08 16.40 23.67
CA TYR A 108 25.17 14.96 23.49
C TYR A 108 25.77 14.27 24.69
N ASP A 109 25.10 13.25 25.22
CA ASP A 109 25.59 12.37 26.28
C ASP A 109 25.97 10.99 25.71
N PRO A 110 27.25 10.68 25.54
CA PRO A 110 27.69 9.37 25.03
C PRO A 110 27.45 8.22 26.03
N GLY A 111 27.18 8.52 27.30
CA GLY A 111 26.85 7.54 28.34
C GLY A 111 25.37 7.22 28.43
N TRP A 112 24.51 7.99 27.78
CA TRP A 112 23.08 7.78 27.80
C TRP A 112 22.72 6.53 26.99
N LYS A 113 21.84 5.70 27.55
CA LYS A 113 21.27 4.53 26.87
C LYS A 113 19.77 4.47 27.09
N PRO A 114 18.98 4.17 26.06
CA PRO A 114 17.55 4.02 26.21
C PRO A 114 17.20 2.84 27.11
N THR A 115 16.24 3.03 28.00
CA THR A 115 15.73 1.95 28.86
C THR A 115 14.55 1.27 28.14
N ILE A 116 14.81 0.10 27.57
CA ILE A 116 13.79 -0.67 26.86
C ILE A 116 12.81 -1.29 27.88
N GLY A 117 11.50 -1.07 27.66
CA GLY A 117 10.42 -1.68 28.48
C GLY A 117 10.12 -0.99 29.79
N GLY A 118 10.73 0.15 30.07
CA GLY A 118 10.39 0.97 31.22
C GLY A 118 9.10 1.75 31.00
N LYS A 119 7.94 1.17 31.28
CA LYS A 119 6.67 1.91 31.36
C LYS A 119 6.67 2.85 32.57
N GLY A 120 7.47 3.91 32.54
CA GLY A 120 7.35 5.03 33.41
C GLY A 120 6.15 5.88 33.02
N LYS A 121 4.98 5.57 33.50
CA LYS A 121 3.85 6.52 33.43
C LYS A 121 4.22 7.77 34.23
N GLY A 122 4.58 8.87 33.52
CA GLY A 122 4.47 10.19 34.08
C GLY A 122 5.63 11.16 33.92
N VAL A 123 6.85 10.73 33.63
CA VAL A 123 7.98 11.66 33.42
C VAL A 123 8.55 11.42 32.03
N ILE A 124 8.41 12.40 31.13
CA ILE A 124 9.06 12.38 29.83
C ILE A 124 10.50 12.86 30.04
N GLU A 125 11.48 12.02 29.72
CA GLU A 125 12.89 12.36 29.73
C GLU A 125 13.26 13.17 28.50
N GLU A 126 13.90 14.32 28.67
CA GLU A 126 14.44 15.09 27.54
C GLU A 126 15.85 14.62 27.23
N VAL A 127 16.10 14.33 25.96
CA VAL A 127 17.39 13.86 25.44
C VAL A 127 17.88 14.75 24.30
N SER A 128 19.21 14.81 24.10
CA SER A 128 19.78 15.56 22.99
C SER A 128 19.33 15.02 21.63
N ARG A 129 19.42 15.84 20.56
CA ARG A 129 19.10 15.42 19.18
C ARG A 129 19.84 14.14 18.80
N ARG A 130 21.13 14.04 19.10
CA ARG A 130 21.94 12.88 18.74
C ARG A 130 21.53 11.62 19.50
N ASN A 131 21.30 11.72 20.81
CA ASN A 131 20.78 10.61 21.59
C ASN A 131 19.39 10.16 21.12
N PHE A 132 18.54 11.11 20.72
CA PHE A 132 17.23 10.79 20.16
C PHE A 132 17.33 10.02 18.82
N ILE A 133 18.24 10.44 17.91
CA ILE A 133 18.51 9.75 16.65
C ILE A 133 19.05 8.34 16.90
N GLU A 134 19.99 8.18 17.84
CA GLU A 134 20.54 6.87 18.24
C GLU A 134 19.43 5.96 18.81
N ALA A 135 18.52 6.51 19.60
CA ALA A 135 17.35 5.78 20.11
C ALA A 135 16.40 5.35 18.96
N CYS A 136 16.15 6.23 17.98
CA CYS A 136 15.35 5.91 16.82
C CYS A 136 15.98 4.75 16.02
N SER A 137 17.27 4.83 15.71
CA SER A 137 17.99 3.77 14.97
C SER A 137 17.98 2.43 15.70
N LEU A 138 18.05 2.45 17.04
CA LEU A 138 17.99 1.21 17.83
C LEU A 138 16.61 0.56 17.75
N VAL A 139 15.54 1.35 17.90
CA VAL A 139 14.16 0.83 17.89
C VAL A 139 13.76 0.35 16.51
N THR A 140 14.13 1.06 15.44
CA THR A 140 13.84 0.63 14.06
C THR A 140 14.54 -0.68 13.75
N ALA A 141 15.82 -0.83 14.10
CA ALA A 141 16.55 -2.08 13.86
C ALA A 141 15.95 -3.32 14.57
N GLU A 142 15.25 -3.13 15.70
CA GLU A 142 14.51 -4.22 16.35
C GLU A 142 13.16 -4.48 15.66
N ASP A 143 12.46 -3.43 15.27
CA ASP A 143 11.17 -3.56 14.58
C ASP A 143 11.36 -4.17 13.16
N GLU A 144 12.46 -3.86 12.44
CA GLU A 144 12.85 -4.48 11.15
C GLU A 144 13.00 -5.99 11.26
N LYS A 145 13.69 -6.49 12.30
CA LYS A 145 13.85 -7.93 12.54
C LYS A 145 12.50 -8.63 12.73
N ALA A 146 11.57 -8.00 13.43
CA ALA A 146 10.24 -8.54 13.63
C ALA A 146 9.46 -8.59 12.29
N PHE A 147 9.61 -7.58 11.45
CA PHE A 147 8.99 -7.53 10.13
C PHE A 147 9.59 -8.57 9.18
N GLU A 148 10.92 -8.67 9.13
CA GLU A 148 11.61 -9.69 8.36
C GLU A 148 11.18 -11.10 8.77
N HIS A 149 11.10 -11.36 10.09
CA HIS A 149 10.64 -12.64 10.60
C HIS A 149 9.25 -13.02 10.07
N LEU A 150 8.30 -12.08 10.10
CA LEU A 150 6.95 -12.33 9.60
C LEU A 150 6.93 -12.54 8.08
N TRP A 151 7.68 -11.75 7.30
CA TRP A 151 7.78 -11.92 5.85
C TRP A 151 8.38 -13.27 5.45
N ARG A 152 9.41 -13.69 6.16
CA ARG A 152 10.00 -15.03 5.98
C ARG A 152 9.02 -16.13 6.37
N ARG A 153 8.24 -15.97 7.44
CA ARG A 153 7.17 -16.90 7.83
C ARG A 153 6.08 -17.02 6.77
N LEU A 154 5.68 -15.90 6.19
CA LEU A 154 4.69 -15.88 5.11
C LEU A 154 5.23 -16.53 3.82
N GLY A 155 6.53 -16.75 3.73
CA GLY A 155 7.19 -17.36 2.59
C GLY A 155 7.30 -16.43 1.39
N LEU A 156 7.54 -15.13 1.61
CA LEU A 156 7.82 -14.21 0.51
C LEU A 156 9.16 -14.56 -0.14
N SER A 157 9.19 -14.55 -1.48
CA SER A 157 10.37 -14.96 -2.26
C SER A 157 11.37 -13.83 -2.50
N ILE A 158 11.68 -13.10 -1.43
CA ILE A 158 12.54 -11.92 -1.40
C ILE A 158 14.01 -12.31 -1.42
N ASP A 159 14.82 -11.52 -2.10
CA ASP A 159 16.27 -11.55 -1.98
C ASP A 159 16.70 -10.76 -0.73
N TRP A 160 16.99 -11.46 0.34
CA TRP A 160 17.41 -10.89 1.62
C TRP A 160 18.89 -10.53 1.69
N SER A 161 19.65 -10.67 0.60
CA SER A 161 21.07 -10.31 0.58
C SER A 161 21.33 -8.80 0.44
N GLU A 162 20.34 -8.04 0.02
CA GLU A 162 20.44 -6.60 -0.25
C GLU A 162 19.24 -5.81 0.32
N PRO A 163 18.89 -5.96 1.60
CA PRO A 163 17.89 -5.09 2.22
C PRO A 163 18.45 -3.68 2.33
N TYR A 164 17.59 -2.68 2.33
CA TYR A 164 17.96 -1.29 2.55
C TYR A 164 17.01 -0.62 3.55
N ALA A 165 17.48 0.40 4.25
CA ALA A 165 16.68 1.24 5.13
C ALA A 165 16.70 2.69 4.61
N THR A 166 15.57 3.37 4.59
CA THR A 166 15.50 4.76 4.06
C THR A 166 16.39 5.75 4.79
N ILE A 167 16.92 5.36 5.96
CA ILE A 167 17.84 6.17 6.78
C ILE A 167 19.29 5.69 6.70
N ASP A 168 19.60 4.61 5.98
CA ASP A 168 20.99 4.16 5.80
C ASP A 168 21.82 5.13 4.96
N ASP A 169 23.14 4.98 4.97
CA ASP A 169 24.05 5.90 4.28
C ASP A 169 23.84 5.91 2.76
N HIS A 170 23.49 4.76 2.15
CA HIS A 170 23.18 4.70 0.73
C HIS A 170 21.92 5.47 0.38
N CYS A 171 20.86 5.29 1.14
CA CYS A 171 19.58 5.99 0.94
C CYS A 171 19.71 7.49 1.24
N ARG A 172 20.42 7.86 2.31
CA ARG A 172 20.71 9.26 2.64
C ARG A 172 21.49 9.93 1.52
N ARG A 173 22.54 9.27 1.01
CA ARG A 173 23.34 9.78 -0.12
C ARG A 173 22.49 9.97 -1.37
N THR A 174 21.69 8.94 -1.74
CA THR A 174 20.82 8.99 -2.92
C THR A 174 19.79 10.12 -2.83
N SER A 175 19.20 10.32 -1.67
CA SER A 175 18.20 11.37 -1.42
C SER A 175 18.82 12.78 -1.50
N GLN A 176 19.97 12.97 -0.87
CA GLN A 176 20.70 14.24 -0.94
C GLN A 176 21.22 14.52 -2.34
N LEU A 177 21.69 13.51 -3.06
CA LEU A 177 22.12 13.64 -4.44
C LEU A 177 20.94 14.03 -5.37
N SER A 178 19.77 13.40 -5.15
CA SER A 178 18.54 13.78 -5.86
C SER A 178 18.16 15.24 -5.62
N PHE A 179 18.26 15.70 -4.38
CA PHE A 179 18.00 17.10 -4.06
C PHE A 179 18.96 18.04 -4.80
N LEU A 180 20.27 17.77 -4.77
CA LEU A 180 21.28 18.58 -5.47
C LEU A 180 21.09 18.59 -6.99
N ASP A 181 20.73 17.43 -7.60
CA ASP A 181 20.44 17.35 -9.03
C ASP A 181 19.22 18.20 -9.41
N LEU A 182 18.15 18.14 -8.59
CA LEU A 182 16.96 18.98 -8.82
C LEU A 182 17.21 20.47 -8.60
N VAL A 183 18.07 20.84 -7.66
CA VAL A 183 18.54 22.24 -7.50
C VAL A 183 19.27 22.68 -8.76
N ALA A 184 20.22 21.88 -9.26
CA ALA A 184 20.98 22.19 -10.48
C ALA A 184 20.08 22.33 -11.71
N ARG A 185 18.98 21.58 -11.78
CA ARG A 185 17.96 21.65 -12.84
C ARG A 185 16.93 22.77 -12.64
N GLY A 186 17.04 23.58 -11.57
CA GLY A 186 16.08 24.65 -11.25
C GLY A 186 14.69 24.15 -10.87
N ARG A 187 14.56 22.86 -10.48
CA ARG A 187 13.29 22.25 -10.05
C ARG A 187 13.01 22.44 -8.56
N VAL A 188 14.01 22.83 -7.78
CA VAL A 188 13.89 23.10 -6.34
C VAL A 188 14.09 24.57 -6.06
N TYR A 189 13.29 25.11 -5.15
CA TYR A 189 13.43 26.48 -4.65
C TYR A 189 13.08 26.54 -3.17
N GLN A 190 13.59 27.56 -2.48
CA GLN A 190 13.23 27.88 -1.10
C GLN A 190 12.41 29.15 -1.07
N LEU A 191 11.35 29.18 -0.30
CA LEU A 191 10.50 30.36 -0.15
C LEU A 191 9.99 30.47 1.28
N GLU A 192 10.03 31.70 1.80
CA GLU A 192 9.28 32.04 3.00
C GLU A 192 7.87 32.49 2.60
N SER A 193 6.90 31.68 2.94
CA SER A 193 5.51 31.93 2.57
C SER A 193 4.56 31.27 3.57
N PRO A 194 3.26 31.69 3.59
CA PRO A 194 2.27 30.98 4.34
C PRO A 194 2.19 29.53 3.88
N THR A 195 2.46 28.62 4.80
CA THR A 195 2.52 27.18 4.55
C THR A 195 1.49 26.48 5.41
N MET A 196 0.85 25.42 4.89
CA MET A 196 0.01 24.55 5.70
C MET A 196 0.84 23.94 6.83
N TRP A 197 0.37 24.14 8.05
CA TRP A 197 1.09 23.83 9.25
C TRP A 197 0.25 23.01 10.22
N ASP A 198 0.78 21.88 10.65
CA ASP A 198 0.20 21.09 11.72
C ASP A 198 0.74 21.57 13.07
N VAL A 199 -0.17 22.05 13.92
CA VAL A 199 0.17 22.62 15.23
C VAL A 199 0.39 21.56 16.30
N ASP A 200 -0.07 20.30 16.09
CA ASP A 200 0.16 19.19 17.02
C ASP A 200 1.60 18.67 16.91
N PHE A 201 2.11 18.62 15.70
CA PHE A 201 3.45 18.14 15.42
C PHE A 201 4.46 19.26 15.09
N SER A 202 4.00 20.51 15.03
CA SER A 202 4.82 21.69 14.71
C SER A 202 5.63 21.49 13.43
N THR A 203 4.96 21.15 12.34
CA THR A 203 5.60 20.85 11.04
C THR A 203 4.76 21.29 9.85
N ALA A 204 5.44 21.60 8.75
CA ALA A 204 4.81 21.82 7.46
C ALA A 204 4.17 20.53 6.92
N VAL A 205 3.10 20.68 6.14
CA VAL A 205 2.32 19.58 5.55
C VAL A 205 2.21 19.80 4.04
N ALA A 206 2.46 18.76 3.25
CA ALA A 206 2.27 18.80 1.80
C ALA A 206 0.81 18.52 1.43
N GLN A 207 0.35 19.00 0.25
CA GLN A 207 -1.02 18.83 -0.23
C GLN A 207 -1.48 17.35 -0.19
N ALA A 208 -0.60 16.42 -0.48
CA ALA A 208 -0.92 14.98 -0.50
C ALA A 208 -1.21 14.37 0.88
N GLU A 209 -0.81 15.04 1.95
CA GLU A 209 -1.00 14.58 3.33
C GLU A 209 -2.25 15.20 3.99
N VAL A 210 -3.00 16.01 3.24
CA VAL A 210 -4.19 16.70 3.73
C VAL A 210 -5.43 15.83 3.59
N GLU A 211 -6.25 15.82 4.64
CA GLU A 211 -7.60 15.25 4.65
C GLU A 211 -8.64 16.33 4.91
N ASP A 212 -9.73 16.27 4.17
CA ASP A 212 -10.91 17.08 4.42
C ASP A 212 -11.81 16.34 5.44
N ARG A 213 -12.11 17.03 6.56
CA ARG A 213 -13.01 16.50 7.61
C ARG A 213 -14.15 17.45 7.85
N THR A 214 -15.36 16.93 7.89
CA THR A 214 -16.55 17.71 8.26
C THR A 214 -16.51 18.06 9.75
N GLN A 215 -16.68 19.34 10.07
CA GLN A 215 -16.76 19.83 11.44
C GLN A 215 -17.99 20.73 11.64
N HIS A 216 -18.58 20.63 12.84
CA HIS A 216 -19.58 21.56 13.29
C HIS A 216 -18.92 22.80 13.90
N GLY A 217 -19.22 23.96 13.36
CA GLY A 217 -18.71 25.24 13.79
C GLY A 217 -19.83 26.23 14.07
N LEU A 218 -19.45 27.48 14.26
CA LEU A 218 -20.38 28.58 14.43
C LEU A 218 -20.01 29.71 13.48
N PHE A 219 -21.02 30.32 12.84
CA PHE A 219 -20.88 31.62 12.19
C PHE A 219 -21.13 32.73 13.20
N TYR A 220 -20.25 33.71 13.18
CA TYR A 220 -20.29 34.94 13.95
C TYR A 220 -20.56 36.10 13.00
N ASP A 221 -21.64 36.78 13.18
CA ASP A 221 -21.98 37.97 12.41
C ASP A 221 -21.36 39.21 13.10
N LEU A 222 -20.43 39.86 12.43
CA LEU A 222 -19.64 40.96 12.96
C LEU A 222 -19.98 42.27 12.25
N ARG A 223 -20.08 43.37 13.00
CA ARG A 223 -20.26 44.72 12.45
C ARG A 223 -18.91 45.40 12.28
N PHE A 224 -18.65 45.89 11.08
CA PHE A 224 -17.50 46.72 10.74
C PHE A 224 -17.99 48.12 10.41
N ALA A 225 -17.34 49.13 10.94
CA ALA A 225 -17.65 50.53 10.53
C ALA A 225 -17.07 50.82 9.15
N VAL A 226 -17.73 51.63 8.36
CA VAL A 226 -17.26 52.11 7.06
C VAL A 226 -16.78 53.54 7.16
N GLU A 227 -15.61 53.83 6.65
CA GLU A 227 -15.07 55.19 6.61
C GLU A 227 -15.98 56.09 5.78
N GLY A 228 -16.39 57.19 6.39
CA GLY A 228 -17.40 58.13 5.81
C GLY A 228 -18.85 57.83 6.22
N GLY A 229 -19.07 56.86 7.10
CA GLY A 229 -20.37 56.50 7.70
C GLY A 229 -21.00 55.24 7.13
N GLY A 230 -21.76 54.56 7.98
CA GLY A 230 -22.40 53.28 7.70
C GLY A 230 -21.66 52.11 8.30
N GLU A 231 -22.23 50.92 8.09
CA GLU A 231 -21.68 49.65 8.61
C GLU A 231 -21.72 48.53 7.57
N LEU A 232 -20.88 47.56 7.76
CA LEU A 232 -20.87 46.27 7.06
C LEU A 232 -21.13 45.15 8.05
N LYS A 233 -21.91 44.17 7.63
CA LYS A 233 -22.11 42.93 8.37
C LYS A 233 -21.29 41.79 7.69
N ILE A 234 -20.38 41.21 8.42
CA ILE A 234 -19.51 40.15 7.92
C ILE A 234 -19.72 38.89 8.75
N ALA A 235 -20.05 37.78 8.09
CA ALA A 235 -20.14 36.47 8.73
C ALA A 235 -18.79 35.72 8.67
N THR A 236 -18.27 35.28 9.81
CA THR A 236 -17.01 34.51 9.88
C THR A 236 -17.13 33.32 10.81
N THR A 237 -16.43 32.27 10.48
CA THR A 237 -16.22 31.10 11.35
C THR A 237 -14.96 31.23 12.19
N ARG A 238 -14.10 32.26 11.92
CA ARG A 238 -12.79 32.45 12.53
C ARG A 238 -12.64 33.87 13.12
N PRO A 239 -13.46 34.26 14.11
CA PRO A 239 -13.36 35.58 14.72
C PRO A 239 -12.02 35.81 15.41
N GLU A 240 -11.29 34.76 15.83
CA GLU A 240 -9.98 34.84 16.45
C GLU A 240 -8.90 35.41 15.52
N LEU A 241 -9.13 35.39 14.20
CA LEU A 241 -8.23 35.99 13.22
C LEU A 241 -8.54 37.46 12.89
N LEU A 242 -9.52 38.05 13.53
CA LEU A 242 -9.88 39.46 13.33
C LEU A 242 -8.70 40.43 13.46
N PRO A 243 -7.73 40.26 14.40
CA PRO A 243 -6.55 41.12 14.47
C PRO A 243 -5.63 41.01 13.26
N ALA A 244 -5.70 39.89 12.52
CA ALA A 244 -4.95 39.65 11.29
C ALA A 244 -5.69 40.10 10.02
N CYS A 245 -6.86 40.75 10.12
CA CYS A 245 -7.61 41.22 8.97
C CYS A 245 -6.84 42.29 8.20
N ILE A 246 -6.69 42.10 6.89
CA ILE A 246 -5.94 43.00 5.97
C ILE A 246 -6.84 43.61 4.88
N ALA A 247 -7.98 43.01 4.60
CA ALA A 247 -8.95 43.51 3.62
C ALA A 247 -10.36 42.99 3.92
N VAL A 248 -11.33 43.62 3.32
CA VAL A 248 -12.71 43.14 3.22
C VAL A 248 -13.01 42.98 1.74
N VAL A 249 -13.55 41.85 1.31
CA VAL A 249 -13.78 41.58 -0.12
C VAL A 249 -15.21 41.14 -0.38
N ALA A 250 -15.74 41.55 -1.53
CA ALA A 250 -17.01 41.10 -2.07
C ALA A 250 -16.92 40.86 -3.57
N HIS A 251 -17.84 40.10 -4.13
CA HIS A 251 -17.85 39.82 -5.55
C HIS A 251 -18.04 41.11 -6.37
N PRO A 252 -17.33 41.31 -7.49
CA PRO A 252 -17.43 42.53 -8.29
C PRO A 252 -18.86 42.82 -8.82
N ASP A 253 -19.65 41.76 -9.02
CA ASP A 253 -21.03 41.84 -9.50
C ASP A 253 -22.07 41.93 -8.38
N ASP A 254 -21.65 41.94 -7.12
CA ASP A 254 -22.57 42.12 -6.01
C ASP A 254 -22.94 43.61 -5.82
N GLU A 255 -24.13 43.98 -6.29
CA GLU A 255 -24.61 45.37 -6.25
C GLU A 255 -24.73 45.95 -4.85
N ARG A 256 -24.87 45.09 -3.81
CA ARG A 256 -24.95 45.52 -2.41
C ARG A 256 -23.70 46.25 -1.95
N TYR A 257 -22.54 45.78 -2.42
CA TYR A 257 -21.22 46.24 -1.95
C TYR A 257 -20.45 47.05 -2.98
N ARG A 258 -20.87 47.06 -4.27
CA ARG A 258 -20.27 47.86 -5.32
C ARG A 258 -20.04 49.36 -4.97
N PRO A 259 -20.96 50.09 -4.27
CA PRO A 259 -20.75 51.47 -3.87
C PRO A 259 -19.68 51.67 -2.78
N LEU A 260 -19.21 50.60 -2.18
CA LEU A 260 -18.24 50.62 -1.09
C LEU A 260 -16.81 50.30 -1.56
N PHE A 261 -16.63 49.75 -2.78
CA PHE A 261 -15.32 49.49 -3.31
C PHE A 261 -14.46 50.76 -3.38
N GLY A 262 -13.19 50.63 -2.92
CA GLY A 262 -12.26 51.72 -2.79
C GLY A 262 -12.39 52.56 -1.51
N LYS A 263 -13.40 52.31 -0.67
CA LYS A 263 -13.47 52.81 0.71
C LYS A 263 -12.69 51.88 1.66
N HIS A 264 -12.67 52.24 2.94
CA HIS A 264 -12.09 51.42 4.00
C HIS A 264 -13.13 51.03 5.02
N ALA A 265 -12.98 49.80 5.52
CA ALA A 265 -13.65 49.33 6.71
C ALA A 265 -12.73 49.43 7.93
N ILE A 266 -13.31 49.60 9.11
CA ILE A 266 -12.58 49.60 10.38
C ILE A 266 -13.02 48.37 11.14
N THR A 267 -12.04 47.53 11.48
CA THR A 267 -12.29 46.25 12.17
C THR A 267 -12.75 46.49 13.61
N PRO A 268 -13.72 45.73 14.12
CA PRO A 268 -14.10 45.80 15.53
C PRO A 268 -12.95 45.40 16.44
N LEU A 269 -12.98 45.83 17.71
CA LEU A 269 -11.98 45.63 18.76
C LEU A 269 -10.59 46.19 18.46
N PHE A 270 -10.07 45.95 17.24
CA PHE A 270 -8.67 46.22 16.89
C PHE A 270 -8.49 47.48 16.05
N GLY A 271 -9.57 48.09 15.54
CA GLY A 271 -9.53 49.39 14.85
C GLY A 271 -8.60 49.42 13.62
N ALA A 272 -8.37 48.28 12.98
CA ALA A 272 -7.56 48.21 11.78
C ALA A 272 -8.34 48.82 10.59
N ARG A 273 -7.73 49.77 9.89
CA ARG A 273 -8.27 50.40 8.69
C ARG A 273 -7.91 49.55 7.48
N VAL A 274 -8.87 48.80 6.94
CA VAL A 274 -8.65 47.81 5.86
C VAL A 274 -9.42 48.22 4.60
N PRO A 275 -8.87 48.02 3.38
CA PRO A 275 -9.56 48.38 2.15
C PRO A 275 -10.73 47.43 1.87
N ILE A 276 -11.79 47.97 1.25
CA ILE A 276 -12.91 47.20 0.71
C ILE A 276 -12.69 47.03 -0.79
N VAL A 277 -12.49 45.79 -1.24
CA VAL A 277 -12.02 45.47 -2.60
C VAL A 277 -12.92 44.43 -3.29
N ALA A 278 -12.98 44.53 -4.60
CA ALA A 278 -13.65 43.51 -5.41
C ALA A 278 -12.76 42.28 -5.54
N ALA A 279 -13.33 41.09 -5.31
CA ALA A 279 -12.61 39.83 -5.47
C ALA A 279 -13.56 38.74 -6.00
N GLY A 280 -13.20 38.13 -7.13
CA GLY A 280 -14.04 37.16 -7.82
C GLY A 280 -14.25 35.82 -7.07
N HIS A 281 -13.47 35.55 -6.03
CA HIS A 281 -13.62 34.37 -5.18
C HIS A 281 -14.64 34.54 -4.05
N ALA A 282 -15.10 35.78 -3.78
CA ALA A 282 -16.15 36.03 -2.81
C ALA A 282 -17.49 35.50 -3.34
N ASP A 283 -18.11 34.58 -2.62
CA ASP A 283 -19.41 34.00 -2.99
C ASP A 283 -20.56 34.90 -2.45
N PRO A 284 -21.36 35.53 -3.32
CA PRO A 284 -22.47 36.43 -2.88
C PRO A 284 -23.55 35.73 -2.08
N GLU A 285 -23.68 34.40 -2.22
CA GLU A 285 -24.71 33.61 -1.55
C GLU A 285 -24.27 33.02 -0.22
N LYS A 286 -22.94 33.06 0.06
CA LYS A 286 -22.39 32.51 1.29
C LYS A 286 -22.34 33.55 2.41
N GLY A 287 -22.98 33.26 3.53
CA GLY A 287 -23.06 34.18 4.67
C GLY A 287 -23.68 35.50 4.30
N THR A 288 -22.94 36.61 4.44
CA THR A 288 -23.38 37.93 4.06
C THR A 288 -22.98 38.34 2.63
N GLY A 289 -22.24 37.49 1.90
CA GLY A 289 -21.72 37.82 0.56
C GLY A 289 -20.47 38.70 0.58
N ILE A 290 -20.08 39.20 1.75
CA ILE A 290 -18.85 39.96 1.99
C ILE A 290 -18.07 39.30 3.10
N LEU A 291 -16.76 39.18 2.95
CA LEU A 291 -15.92 38.46 3.87
C LEU A 291 -14.67 39.25 4.24
N MET A 292 -14.13 39.00 5.42
CA MET A 292 -12.81 39.48 5.83
C MET A 292 -11.73 38.56 5.33
N VAL A 293 -10.67 39.11 4.80
CA VAL A 293 -9.43 38.39 4.46
C VAL A 293 -8.43 38.59 5.58
N CYS A 294 -7.98 37.49 6.14
CA CYS A 294 -7.02 37.50 7.25
C CYS A 294 -5.72 36.83 6.82
N THR A 295 -4.60 37.20 7.41
CA THR A 295 -3.31 36.59 7.13
C THR A 295 -2.94 35.59 8.23
N PHE A 296 -3.26 34.23 8.15
CA PHE A 296 -3.97 33.64 7.01
C PHE A 296 -5.08 32.76 7.57
N GLY A 297 -6.27 32.91 7.01
CA GLY A 297 -7.45 32.14 7.45
C GLY A 297 -7.60 30.79 6.75
N ASP A 298 -7.36 30.79 5.44
CA ASP A 298 -7.45 29.59 4.59
C ASP A 298 -6.57 29.74 3.34
N LEU A 299 -6.64 28.76 2.43
CA LEU A 299 -5.85 28.76 1.21
C LEU A 299 -6.22 29.90 0.25
N MET A 300 -7.51 30.26 0.19
CA MET A 300 -7.99 31.34 -0.67
C MET A 300 -7.43 32.68 -0.23
N ASP A 301 -7.35 32.91 1.07
CA ASP A 301 -6.71 34.07 1.66
C ASP A 301 -5.24 34.16 1.24
N VAL A 302 -4.53 33.05 1.24
CA VAL A 302 -3.12 32.97 0.82
C VAL A 302 -2.96 33.27 -0.67
N GLU A 303 -3.77 32.68 -1.53
CA GLU A 303 -3.71 32.89 -2.98
C GLU A 303 -4.02 34.35 -3.35
N TRP A 304 -5.07 34.91 -2.75
CA TRP A 304 -5.45 36.30 -2.97
C TRP A 304 -4.39 37.27 -2.45
N TRP A 305 -3.83 36.99 -1.26
CA TRP A 305 -2.76 37.81 -0.69
C TRP A 305 -1.53 37.87 -1.61
N LYS A 306 -1.10 36.77 -2.20
CA LYS A 306 0.02 36.74 -3.16
C LYS A 306 -0.15 37.70 -4.34
N GLN A 307 -1.39 37.96 -4.74
CA GLN A 307 -1.74 38.83 -5.86
C GLN A 307 -1.97 40.29 -5.46
N SER A 308 -2.29 40.53 -4.20
CA SER A 308 -2.77 41.82 -3.71
C SER A 308 -1.65 42.80 -3.29
N GLY A 309 -0.46 42.26 -2.93
CA GLY A 309 0.65 43.07 -2.40
C GLY A 309 0.40 43.69 -1.02
N LEU A 310 -0.58 43.21 -0.28
CA LEU A 310 -0.92 43.70 1.07
C LEU A 310 0.05 43.16 2.13
N PRO A 311 0.24 43.88 3.27
CA PRO A 311 1.13 43.45 4.34
C PRO A 311 0.64 42.16 5.02
N VAL A 312 1.58 41.44 5.65
CA VAL A 312 1.27 40.28 6.51
C VAL A 312 1.06 40.77 7.93
N ARG A 313 -0.06 40.39 8.54
CA ARG A 313 -0.37 40.55 9.98
C ARG A 313 -0.37 39.18 10.66
N GLN A 314 0.81 38.67 10.98
CA GLN A 314 0.91 37.35 11.61
C GLN A 314 0.53 37.43 13.08
N VAL A 315 -0.55 36.76 13.44
CA VAL A 315 -1.01 36.65 14.85
C VAL A 315 -0.91 35.21 15.37
N LEU A 316 -0.71 34.22 14.50
CA LEU A 316 -0.68 32.83 14.90
C LEU A 316 0.77 32.28 14.88
N GLY A 317 1.19 31.67 15.96
CA GLY A 317 2.50 31.04 16.10
C GLY A 317 2.50 29.59 15.63
N ARG A 318 3.71 29.02 15.49
CA ARG A 318 3.90 27.61 15.09
C ARG A 318 3.33 26.60 16.08
N ASP A 319 3.11 27.00 17.33
CA ASP A 319 2.47 26.21 18.39
C ASP A 319 0.94 26.29 18.40
N GLY A 320 0.35 27.03 17.44
CA GLY A 320 -1.08 27.26 17.36
C GLY A 320 -1.63 28.22 18.42
N ARG A 321 -0.76 29.06 18.98
CA ARG A 321 -1.16 30.11 19.93
C ARG A 321 -1.02 31.48 19.31
N LEU A 322 -1.81 32.42 19.81
CA LEU A 322 -1.71 33.82 19.37
C LEU A 322 -0.39 34.42 19.91
N LEU A 323 0.37 34.98 18.98
CA LEU A 323 1.64 35.66 19.26
C LEU A 323 1.39 36.98 20.02
N PRO A 324 2.31 37.45 20.86
CA PRO A 324 2.27 38.81 21.34
C PRO A 324 2.56 39.78 20.18
N VAL A 325 1.69 40.75 19.96
CA VAL A 325 1.87 41.82 18.97
C VAL A 325 1.65 43.18 19.61
N THR A 326 2.22 44.22 19.01
CA THR A 326 2.09 45.61 19.46
C THR A 326 1.26 46.42 18.47
N PHE A 327 0.15 46.95 18.91
CA PHE A 327 -0.72 47.79 18.11
C PHE A 327 -0.19 49.25 18.09
N GLY A 328 -0.38 49.92 16.90
CA GLY A 328 0.08 51.29 16.69
C GLY A 328 1.31 51.41 15.80
N GLU A 329 1.99 50.30 15.54
CA GLU A 329 3.15 50.23 14.66
C GLU A 329 2.88 49.25 13.48
N PRO A 330 3.48 49.48 12.31
CA PRO A 330 3.35 48.52 11.21
C PRO A 330 3.81 47.10 11.61
N PRO A 331 3.08 46.04 11.18
CA PRO A 331 1.88 46.06 10.34
C PRO A 331 0.55 46.11 11.13
N PHE A 332 0.55 46.46 12.43
CA PHE A 332 -0.60 46.47 13.32
C PHE A 332 -1.10 47.89 13.63
N GLU A 333 -1.18 48.74 12.60
CA GLU A 333 -1.78 50.05 12.70
C GLU A 333 -3.25 49.94 13.14
N SER A 334 -3.67 50.87 14.01
CA SER A 334 -5.02 50.96 14.55
C SER A 334 -5.47 52.41 14.70
N VAL A 335 -6.74 52.70 14.56
CA VAL A 335 -7.31 54.02 14.82
C VAL A 335 -7.36 54.32 16.32
N ASP A 336 -7.35 53.32 17.20
CA ASP A 336 -7.18 53.39 18.65
C ASP A 336 -6.22 52.32 19.14
N PRO A 337 -4.88 52.54 19.05
CA PRO A 337 -3.91 51.54 19.42
C PRO A 337 -3.99 51.06 20.88
N GLN A 338 -4.39 51.96 21.78
CA GLN A 338 -4.49 51.63 23.23
C GLN A 338 -5.68 50.70 23.52
N ALA A 339 -6.83 50.95 22.92
CA ALA A 339 -7.98 50.06 23.05
C ALA A 339 -7.68 48.69 22.40
N ALA A 340 -7.12 48.70 21.19
CA ALA A 340 -6.71 47.49 20.48
C ALA A 340 -5.73 46.64 21.31
N GLN A 341 -4.72 47.25 21.90
CA GLN A 341 -3.74 46.55 22.75
C GLN A 341 -4.40 45.91 23.97
N ARG A 342 -5.26 46.67 24.69
CA ARG A 342 -5.98 46.12 25.86
C ARG A 342 -6.87 44.93 25.49
N ALA A 343 -7.50 44.96 24.33
CA ALA A 343 -8.30 43.82 23.82
C ALA A 343 -7.39 42.64 23.50
N TYR A 344 -6.28 42.87 22.80
CA TYR A 344 -5.37 41.83 22.34
C TYR A 344 -4.57 41.18 23.46
N ASP A 345 -4.20 41.89 24.49
CA ASP A 345 -3.50 41.37 25.67
C ASP A 345 -4.27 40.25 26.39
N GLN A 346 -5.59 40.20 26.17
CA GLN A 346 -6.46 39.12 26.69
C GLN A 346 -6.46 37.89 25.76
N LEU A 347 -5.86 37.96 24.60
CA LEU A 347 -5.82 36.91 23.58
C LEU A 347 -4.42 36.29 23.42
N ALA A 348 -3.38 37.12 23.62
CA ALA A 348 -1.99 36.68 23.46
C ALA A 348 -1.70 35.42 24.29
N GLY A 349 -1.09 34.39 23.68
CA GLY A 349 -0.77 33.12 24.31
C GLY A 349 -1.93 32.11 24.38
N LEU A 350 -3.17 32.49 24.04
CA LEU A 350 -4.29 31.57 23.93
C LEU A 350 -4.18 30.73 22.65
N ASN A 351 -4.65 29.46 22.70
CA ASN A 351 -4.83 28.68 21.48
C ASN A 351 -6.08 29.17 20.70
N THR A 352 -6.21 28.80 19.42
CA THR A 352 -7.28 29.25 18.52
C THR A 352 -8.67 29.03 19.12
N LYS A 353 -8.94 27.89 19.77
CA LYS A 353 -10.24 27.60 20.39
C LYS A 353 -10.54 28.52 21.58
N GLN A 354 -9.56 28.77 22.44
CA GLN A 354 -9.71 29.69 23.57
C GLN A 354 -9.86 31.13 23.09
N ALA A 355 -9.04 31.54 22.11
CA ALA A 355 -9.09 32.88 21.53
C ALA A 355 -10.42 33.16 20.85
N LYS A 356 -10.94 32.19 20.07
CA LYS A 356 -12.28 32.28 19.44
C LYS A 356 -13.38 32.62 20.44
N ARG A 357 -13.40 31.90 21.55
CA ARG A 357 -14.36 32.13 22.62
C ARG A 357 -14.15 33.51 23.24
N ARG A 358 -12.92 33.90 23.55
CA ARG A 358 -12.65 35.19 24.20
C ARG A 358 -12.95 36.38 23.30
N VAL A 359 -12.62 36.30 22.00
CA VAL A 359 -12.99 37.34 21.02
C VAL A 359 -14.50 37.51 20.93
N ALA A 360 -15.24 36.41 20.89
CA ALA A 360 -16.70 36.48 20.82
C ALA A 360 -17.33 37.18 22.07
N GLU A 361 -16.80 36.90 23.28
CA GLU A 361 -17.16 37.58 24.51
C GLU A 361 -16.85 39.07 24.42
N LEU A 362 -15.67 39.46 23.99
CA LEU A 362 -15.27 40.85 23.83
C LEU A 362 -16.14 41.61 22.82
N LEU A 363 -16.47 40.98 21.66
CA LEU A 363 -17.34 41.57 20.64
C LEU A 363 -18.79 41.75 21.11
N ALA A 364 -19.25 40.89 22.02
CA ALA A 364 -20.57 41.02 22.63
C ALA A 364 -20.62 42.13 23.72
N GLU A 365 -19.50 42.42 24.36
CA GLU A 365 -19.33 43.45 25.39
C GLU A 365 -19.03 44.84 24.79
N ASP A 366 -18.53 44.91 23.56
CA ASP A 366 -18.07 46.14 22.93
C ASP A 366 -19.27 47.05 22.57
N GLY A 367 -19.45 48.11 23.33
CA GLY A 367 -20.65 48.96 23.34
C GLY A 367 -20.58 50.22 22.50
N SER A 368 -19.42 50.60 21.90
CA SER A 368 -19.31 51.73 20.98
C SER A 368 -18.05 51.66 20.14
N LEU A 369 -18.13 51.07 18.96
CA LEU A 369 -17.00 50.95 18.08
C LEU A 369 -17.01 51.96 16.94
N HIS A 370 -16.05 52.91 16.96
CA HIS A 370 -15.78 53.83 15.84
C HIS A 370 -17.04 54.50 15.24
N GLY A 371 -18.00 54.93 16.13
CA GLY A 371 -19.22 55.60 15.72
C GLY A 371 -20.43 54.71 15.45
N LEU A 372 -20.32 53.41 15.80
CA LEU A 372 -21.47 52.49 15.81
C LEU A 372 -21.95 52.27 17.25
N ASP A 373 -23.24 52.37 17.48
CA ASP A 373 -23.86 52.11 18.79
C ASP A 373 -24.12 50.59 18.98
N GLY A 374 -23.80 50.04 20.15
CA GLY A 374 -24.07 48.67 20.56
C GLY A 374 -22.94 47.68 20.20
N PRO A 375 -23.11 46.39 20.56
CA PRO A 375 -22.08 45.36 20.42
C PRO A 375 -21.76 45.07 18.94
N SER A 376 -20.50 44.73 18.71
CA SER A 376 -20.00 44.38 17.37
C SER A 376 -20.40 42.97 16.96
N LEU A 377 -20.75 42.09 17.89
CA LEU A 377 -21.37 40.79 17.60
C LEU A 377 -22.88 40.96 17.42
N VAL A 378 -23.42 40.53 16.28
CA VAL A 378 -24.85 40.66 15.92
C VAL A 378 -25.55 39.33 16.23
N GLY A 379 -26.39 39.38 17.28
CA GLY A 379 -27.20 38.22 17.69
C GLY A 379 -26.35 37.03 18.19
N GLU A 380 -26.97 35.86 18.26
CA GLU A 380 -26.29 34.62 18.69
C GLU A 380 -25.57 33.95 17.52
N PRO A 381 -24.37 33.40 17.75
CA PRO A 381 -23.66 32.67 16.71
C PRO A 381 -24.47 31.49 16.17
N GLN A 382 -24.54 31.34 14.85
CA GLN A 382 -25.36 30.34 14.17
C GLN A 382 -24.58 29.08 13.87
N PRO A 383 -25.13 27.86 14.13
CA PRO A 383 -24.47 26.61 13.79
C PRO A 383 -24.20 26.50 12.29
N VAL A 384 -23.03 26.00 11.94
CA VAL A 384 -22.62 25.72 10.55
C VAL A 384 -21.86 24.42 10.47
N GLU A 385 -22.09 23.70 9.39
CA GLU A 385 -21.27 22.54 9.03
C GLU A 385 -20.27 22.99 7.95
N GLN A 386 -19.00 22.71 8.17
CA GLN A 386 -17.93 23.14 7.27
C GLN A 386 -16.90 22.03 7.06
N ILE A 387 -16.34 21.99 5.86
CA ILE A 387 -15.19 21.12 5.55
C ILE A 387 -13.93 21.85 5.99
N VAL A 388 -13.13 21.19 6.82
CA VAL A 388 -11.90 21.74 7.38
C VAL A 388 -10.73 20.81 7.05
N LYS A 389 -9.60 21.39 6.71
CA LYS A 389 -8.38 20.65 6.36
C LYS A 389 -7.63 20.20 7.60
N PHE A 390 -7.23 18.92 7.59
CA PHE A 390 -6.43 18.29 8.63
C PHE A 390 -5.20 17.64 8.03
N TYR A 391 -4.15 17.57 8.79
CA TYR A 391 -3.11 16.60 8.52
C TYR A 391 -3.67 15.19 8.77
N GLU A 392 -3.40 14.23 7.90
CA GLU A 392 -3.95 12.86 7.99
C GLU A 392 -3.70 12.19 9.36
N LYS A 393 -2.62 12.57 10.05
CA LYS A 393 -2.21 12.07 11.38
C LYS A 393 -2.52 13.05 12.52
N GLY A 394 -2.98 14.26 12.20
CA GLY A 394 -3.28 15.34 13.15
C GLY A 394 -4.71 15.25 13.70
N GLU A 395 -4.89 15.81 14.90
CA GLU A 395 -6.21 15.88 15.57
C GLU A 395 -6.80 17.30 15.52
N ARG A 396 -5.97 18.31 15.26
CA ARG A 396 -6.40 19.70 15.12
C ARG A 396 -6.42 20.12 13.63
N PRO A 397 -7.24 21.10 13.27
CA PRO A 397 -7.20 21.70 11.94
C PRO A 397 -5.83 22.25 11.61
N LEU A 398 -5.47 22.17 10.31
CA LEU A 398 -4.28 22.85 9.79
C LEU A 398 -4.43 24.36 9.89
N GLU A 399 -3.34 25.02 10.21
CA GLU A 399 -3.21 26.47 10.19
C GLU A 399 -2.27 26.90 9.06
N PHE A 400 -2.31 28.21 8.70
CA PHE A 400 -1.36 28.78 7.74
C PHE A 400 -0.40 29.68 8.50
N VAL A 401 0.87 29.28 8.50
CA VAL A 401 1.92 30.00 9.23
C VAL A 401 3.05 30.36 8.26
N PRO A 402 3.47 31.64 8.19
CA PRO A 402 4.64 32.01 7.44
C PRO A 402 5.89 31.27 7.93
N THR A 403 6.43 30.45 7.06
CA THR A 403 7.63 29.63 7.33
C THR A 403 8.46 29.50 6.07
N ARG A 404 9.77 29.39 6.25
CA ARG A 404 10.70 29.13 5.14
C ARG A 404 10.73 27.64 4.86
N GLN A 405 10.42 27.25 3.62
CA GLN A 405 10.31 25.85 3.22
C GLN A 405 10.98 25.61 1.87
N TRP A 406 11.44 24.38 1.64
CA TRP A 406 11.89 23.90 0.34
C TRP A 406 10.73 23.28 -0.44
N PHE A 407 10.68 23.57 -1.73
CA PHE A 407 9.63 23.10 -2.64
C PHE A 407 10.22 22.49 -3.89
N ILE A 408 9.56 21.43 -4.40
CA ILE A 408 9.78 20.91 -5.76
C ILE A 408 8.65 21.42 -6.66
N ARG A 409 9.03 21.99 -7.82
CA ARG A 409 8.10 22.52 -8.83
C ARG A 409 7.36 21.36 -9.51
N VAL A 410 6.09 21.18 -9.22
CA VAL A 410 5.22 20.16 -9.83
C VAL A 410 4.07 20.76 -10.63
N LEU A 411 3.73 22.03 -10.37
CA LEU A 411 2.62 22.71 -11.04
C LEU A 411 2.92 23.01 -12.49
N ASP A 412 4.16 23.32 -12.83
CA ASP A 412 4.60 23.69 -14.18
C ASP A 412 4.82 22.49 -15.12
N CYS A 413 4.73 21.26 -14.59
CA CYS A 413 4.95 20.05 -15.36
C CYS A 413 3.76 19.06 -15.29
N ARG A 414 2.55 19.55 -15.05
CA ARG A 414 1.35 18.71 -14.98
C ARG A 414 1.10 17.91 -16.26
N ALA A 415 1.32 18.52 -17.42
CA ALA A 415 1.09 17.85 -18.70
C ALA A 415 2.00 16.64 -18.87
N GLU A 416 3.27 16.79 -18.54
CA GLU A 416 4.26 15.72 -18.58
C GLU A 416 3.94 14.62 -17.56
N LEU A 417 3.50 14.99 -16.35
CA LEU A 417 3.11 14.02 -15.33
C LEU A 417 1.86 13.22 -15.72
N LEU A 418 0.89 13.84 -16.38
CA LEU A 418 -0.26 13.15 -16.97
C LEU A 418 0.20 12.16 -18.05
N GLU A 419 1.13 12.58 -18.93
CA GLU A 419 1.70 11.71 -19.95
C GLU A 419 2.42 10.50 -19.35
N GLN A 420 3.24 10.69 -18.29
CA GLN A 420 3.88 9.57 -17.60
C GLN A 420 2.83 8.60 -17.01
N GLY A 421 1.76 9.10 -16.42
CA GLY A 421 0.67 8.28 -15.93
C GLY A 421 -0.02 7.45 -17.01
N HIS A 422 -0.06 7.94 -18.24
CA HIS A 422 -0.59 7.21 -19.40
C HIS A 422 0.37 6.13 -19.92
N LYS A 423 1.68 6.32 -19.82
CA LYS A 423 2.70 5.33 -20.23
C LYS A 423 2.72 4.09 -19.33
N ILE A 424 2.30 4.23 -18.08
CA ILE A 424 2.25 3.12 -17.11
C ILE A 424 0.99 2.29 -17.33
N GLU A 425 1.13 0.97 -17.24
CA GLU A 425 0.01 0.04 -17.22
C GLU A 425 -0.50 -0.16 -15.79
N TRP A 426 -1.78 0.14 -15.58
CA TRP A 426 -2.42 0.12 -14.26
C TRP A 426 -3.27 -1.13 -14.07
N HIS A 427 -3.01 -1.88 -13.01
CA HIS A 427 -3.77 -3.08 -12.63
C HIS A 427 -4.46 -2.90 -11.27
N PRO A 428 -5.80 -2.73 -11.26
CA PRO A 428 -6.72 -2.67 -12.40
C PRO A 428 -6.71 -1.31 -13.12
N ALA A 429 -7.04 -1.31 -14.40
CA ALA A 429 -6.94 -0.14 -15.28
C ALA A 429 -7.71 1.11 -14.80
N HIS A 430 -8.85 0.94 -14.11
CA HIS A 430 -9.68 2.04 -13.64
C HIS A 430 -8.97 2.90 -12.55
N MET A 431 -7.99 2.35 -11.86
CA MET A 431 -7.24 3.08 -10.83
C MET A 431 -6.35 4.19 -11.41
N LYS A 432 -6.03 4.15 -12.71
CA LYS A 432 -5.37 5.27 -13.40
C LYS A 432 -6.11 6.57 -13.21
N GLY A 433 -7.45 6.56 -13.21
CA GLY A 433 -8.27 7.76 -13.01
C GLY A 433 -7.98 8.47 -11.68
N ARG A 434 -7.62 7.73 -10.61
CA ARG A 434 -7.25 8.35 -9.34
C ARG A 434 -5.96 9.15 -9.43
N TYR A 435 -4.98 8.65 -10.17
CA TYR A 435 -3.73 9.38 -10.41
C TYR A 435 -3.95 10.62 -11.28
N LEU A 436 -4.68 10.48 -12.40
CA LEU A 436 -4.93 11.59 -13.31
C LEU A 436 -5.71 12.71 -12.61
N ASN A 437 -6.80 12.39 -11.91
CA ASN A 437 -7.57 13.37 -11.14
C ASN A 437 -6.72 14.07 -10.05
N TRP A 438 -5.78 13.33 -9.44
CA TRP A 438 -4.86 13.92 -8.47
C TRP A 438 -3.93 14.95 -9.12
N VAL A 439 -3.32 14.61 -10.26
CA VAL A 439 -2.42 15.51 -10.98
C VAL A 439 -3.16 16.74 -11.49
N GLU A 440 -4.37 16.58 -12.01
CA GLU A 440 -5.23 17.69 -12.44
C GLU A 440 -5.63 18.61 -11.27
N GLY A 441 -5.87 18.03 -10.10
CA GLY A 441 -6.26 18.74 -8.87
C GLY A 441 -5.10 19.36 -8.09
N LEU A 442 -3.85 19.28 -8.58
CA LEU A 442 -2.72 19.93 -7.91
C LEU A 442 -2.89 21.44 -7.91
N ASN A 443 -2.73 22.08 -6.76
CA ASN A 443 -2.79 23.53 -6.59
C ASN A 443 -1.60 24.12 -5.84
N GLN A 444 -0.66 23.28 -5.40
CA GLN A 444 0.56 23.67 -4.73
C GLN A 444 1.75 22.87 -5.25
N ASP A 445 2.94 23.49 -5.25
CA ASP A 445 4.19 22.75 -5.41
C ASP A 445 4.45 21.87 -4.20
N TRP A 446 5.23 20.83 -4.38
CA TRP A 446 5.51 19.87 -3.33
C TRP A 446 6.44 20.47 -2.27
N CYS A 447 5.91 20.75 -1.08
CA CYS A 447 6.67 21.14 0.09
C CYS A 447 7.42 19.94 0.66
N ILE A 448 8.76 19.96 0.57
CA ILE A 448 9.62 18.82 0.91
C ILE A 448 10.36 18.97 2.24
N SER A 449 10.24 20.07 2.96
CA SER A 449 10.89 20.26 4.27
C SER A 449 9.95 19.90 5.42
N ARG A 450 10.53 19.27 6.46
CA ARG A 450 9.85 18.90 7.69
C ARG A 450 10.71 19.28 8.89
N GLN A 451 10.06 19.78 9.93
CA GLN A 451 10.69 20.17 11.20
C GLN A 451 10.71 18.93 12.09
N ARG A 452 11.62 18.00 11.77
CA ARG A 452 11.80 16.72 12.46
C ARG A 452 13.27 16.49 12.80
N TYR A 453 13.54 15.50 13.61
CA TYR A 453 14.89 15.18 14.08
C TYR A 453 15.45 13.92 13.42
N PHE A 454 14.58 12.91 13.21
CA PHE A 454 14.95 11.64 12.60
C PHE A 454 14.47 11.59 11.14
N GLY A 455 15.34 11.98 10.24
CA GLY A 455 15.10 12.07 8.82
C GLY A 455 16.38 12.39 8.06
N ILE A 456 16.27 12.60 6.76
CA ILE A 456 17.42 12.94 5.92
C ILE A 456 17.57 14.45 5.86
N PRO A 457 18.67 15.02 6.39
CA PRO A 457 18.91 16.47 6.37
C PRO A 457 19.06 17.00 4.96
N PHE A 458 18.67 18.27 4.74
CA PHE A 458 19.06 18.98 3.52
C PHE A 458 20.56 19.22 3.54
N PRO A 459 21.30 18.93 2.44
CA PRO A 459 22.75 19.12 2.40
C PRO A 459 23.12 20.61 2.17
N VAL A 460 22.65 21.50 3.07
CA VAL A 460 22.66 22.95 2.90
C VAL A 460 23.09 23.67 4.17
N TRP A 461 23.92 24.69 4.00
CA TRP A 461 24.27 25.69 5.02
C TRP A 461 24.00 27.09 4.47
N TYR A 462 24.00 28.09 5.34
CA TYR A 462 23.84 29.49 4.99
C TYR A 462 24.98 30.31 5.59
N PRO A 463 25.55 31.25 4.86
CA PRO A 463 26.48 32.24 5.44
C PRO A 463 25.77 33.02 6.54
N VAL A 464 26.48 33.37 7.58
CA VAL A 464 26.02 34.29 8.61
C VAL A 464 26.67 35.63 8.37
N GLY A 465 25.87 36.66 8.10
CA GLY A 465 26.35 38.01 7.85
C GLY A 465 27.02 38.64 9.09
N GLU A 466 27.65 39.79 8.92
CA GLU A 466 28.32 40.52 10.02
C GLU A 466 27.35 40.91 11.14
N GLY A 467 26.06 41.06 10.85
CA GLY A 467 25.00 41.32 11.85
C GLY A 467 24.54 40.11 12.63
N GLY A 468 25.04 38.91 12.32
CA GLY A 468 24.64 37.64 12.98
C GLY A 468 23.42 36.96 12.38
N GLU A 469 22.86 37.51 11.30
CA GLU A 469 21.69 36.93 10.63
C GLU A 469 22.08 36.00 9.47
N PRO A 470 21.38 34.84 9.30
CA PRO A 470 21.63 33.96 8.15
C PRO A 470 21.24 34.58 6.81
N GLU A 471 22.12 34.46 5.82
CA GLU A 471 21.90 34.93 4.45
C GLU A 471 21.22 33.82 3.61
N PHE A 472 19.93 33.64 3.74
CA PHE A 472 19.17 32.59 3.07
C PHE A 472 19.15 32.67 1.54
N SER A 473 19.45 33.85 0.99
CA SER A 473 19.56 34.04 -0.46
C SER A 473 20.84 33.46 -1.07
N SER A 474 21.79 33.04 -0.24
CA SER A 474 23.11 32.56 -0.63
C SER A 474 23.43 31.19 -0.06
N PRO A 475 22.59 30.12 -0.31
CA PRO A 475 22.82 28.82 0.26
C PRO A 475 24.12 28.17 -0.19
N ILE A 476 24.81 27.53 0.72
CA ILE A 476 26.03 26.74 0.47
C ILE A 476 25.62 25.27 0.39
N PHE A 477 25.76 24.66 -0.78
CA PHE A 477 25.42 23.26 -1.00
C PHE A 477 26.60 22.34 -0.76
N ALA A 478 26.34 21.14 -0.24
CA ALA A 478 27.35 20.10 -0.14
C ALA A 478 27.84 19.67 -1.54
N ARG A 479 29.07 19.17 -1.61
CA ARG A 479 29.57 18.51 -2.83
C ARG A 479 29.07 17.06 -2.89
N ALA A 480 28.78 16.57 -4.08
CA ALA A 480 28.26 15.22 -4.29
C ALA A 480 29.17 14.12 -3.70
N GLU A 481 30.50 14.34 -3.73
CA GLU A 481 31.49 13.40 -3.22
C GLU A 481 31.50 13.32 -1.69
N ALA A 482 31.02 14.35 -1.00
CA ALA A 482 30.98 14.42 0.46
C ALA A 482 29.72 13.77 1.05
N LEU A 483 28.73 13.42 0.23
CA LEU A 483 27.47 12.85 0.69
C LEU A 483 27.64 11.43 1.23
N PRO A 484 26.88 11.02 2.27
CA PRO A 484 25.86 11.82 2.96
C PRO A 484 26.44 12.77 4.00
N VAL A 485 25.80 13.93 4.22
CA VAL A 485 26.16 14.92 5.25
C VAL A 485 24.98 15.19 6.20
N ASP A 486 25.30 15.59 7.42
CA ASP A 486 24.36 16.22 8.35
C ASP A 486 24.86 17.65 8.64
N PRO A 487 24.27 18.71 8.07
CA PRO A 487 24.73 20.09 8.24
C PRO A 487 24.79 20.56 9.69
N LEU A 488 23.99 19.97 10.57
CA LEU A 488 24.01 20.29 12.01
C LEU A 488 25.27 19.77 12.73
N THR A 489 26.00 18.83 12.13
CA THR A 489 27.24 18.25 12.66
C THR A 489 28.44 18.39 11.76
N ASP A 490 28.21 18.55 10.45
CA ASP A 490 29.26 18.69 9.46
C ASP A 490 29.47 20.16 9.07
N THR A 491 30.64 20.50 8.57
CA THR A 491 31.00 21.86 8.15
C THR A 491 30.95 22.00 6.62
N PRO A 492 30.51 23.17 6.10
CA PRO A 492 30.56 23.42 4.66
C PRO A 492 31.99 23.59 4.15
N PRO A 493 32.24 23.38 2.86
CA PRO A 493 33.56 23.55 2.26
C PRO A 493 34.09 24.95 2.51
N GLY A 494 35.34 25.05 3.02
CA GLY A 494 36.02 26.30 3.27
C GLY A 494 35.82 26.92 4.65
N PHE A 495 34.99 26.31 5.50
CA PHE A 495 34.77 26.73 6.88
C PHE A 495 35.31 25.72 7.90
N SER A 496 35.45 26.15 9.12
CA SER A 496 35.78 25.32 10.29
C SER A 496 34.64 25.32 11.31
N GLU A 497 34.55 24.28 12.14
CA GLU A 497 33.51 24.17 13.16
C GLU A 497 33.48 25.39 14.12
N LEU A 498 34.61 26.04 14.32
CA LEU A 498 34.70 27.25 15.16
C LEU A 498 33.94 28.47 14.61
N GLN A 499 33.50 28.40 13.36
CA GLN A 499 32.75 29.48 12.69
C GLN A 499 31.24 29.22 12.70
N ARG A 500 30.78 28.07 13.22
CA ARG A 500 29.37 27.74 13.30
C ARG A 500 28.60 28.77 14.11
N ASP A 501 27.50 29.26 13.57
CA ASP A 501 26.55 30.20 14.15
C ASP A 501 27.20 31.54 14.63
N LEU A 502 28.36 31.90 14.04
CA LEU A 502 29.06 33.18 14.33
C LEU A 502 29.01 34.11 13.12
N PRO A 503 29.02 35.44 13.36
CA PRO A 503 29.15 36.42 12.27
C PRO A 503 30.36 36.14 11.39
N GLY A 504 30.18 36.19 10.07
CA GLY A 504 31.19 35.80 9.07
C GLY A 504 31.43 34.30 8.96
N GLY A 505 30.65 33.48 9.63
CA GLY A 505 30.68 32.04 9.57
C GLY A 505 29.51 31.45 8.78
N PHE A 506 28.95 30.36 9.31
CA PHE A 506 27.86 29.65 8.67
C PHE A 506 26.87 29.09 9.70
N THR A 507 25.64 28.86 9.25
CA THR A 507 24.63 28.09 10.02
C THR A 507 24.05 26.97 9.17
N ALA A 508 23.55 25.93 9.78
CA ALA A 508 22.96 24.78 9.10
C ALA A 508 21.48 25.01 8.75
N ASP A 509 21.00 24.41 7.67
CA ASP A 509 19.56 24.18 7.49
C ASP A 509 19.09 23.19 8.56
N PRO A 510 18.11 23.56 9.41
CA PRO A 510 17.69 22.72 10.53
C PRO A 510 16.71 21.62 10.14
N ASP A 511 16.13 21.70 8.95
CA ASP A 511 15.04 20.85 8.51
C ASP A 511 15.56 19.53 7.91
N VAL A 512 14.69 18.52 7.94
CA VAL A 512 14.90 17.27 7.21
C VAL A 512 13.94 17.18 6.03
N MET A 513 14.29 16.36 5.06
CA MET A 513 13.41 16.07 3.93
C MET A 513 12.16 15.34 4.37
N ASP A 514 11.05 15.59 3.70
CA ASP A 514 9.84 14.79 3.76
C ASP A 514 10.18 13.31 3.53
N THR A 515 9.57 12.42 4.30
CA THR A 515 9.79 10.97 4.14
C THR A 515 9.47 10.51 2.72
N TRP A 516 8.47 11.11 2.09
CA TRP A 516 8.13 10.84 0.69
C TRP A 516 9.23 11.26 -0.29
N ALA A 517 10.05 12.24 0.04
CA ALA A 517 11.17 12.66 -0.80
C ALA A 517 12.25 11.58 -0.92
N THR A 518 12.37 10.70 0.08
CA THR A 518 13.26 9.53 0.05
C THR A 518 12.54 8.31 -0.48
N SER A 519 11.35 8.00 0.04
CA SER A 519 10.57 6.82 -0.36
C SER A 519 10.21 6.84 -1.86
N SER A 520 10.09 8.03 -2.46
CA SER A 520 9.89 8.19 -3.91
C SER A 520 11.11 7.84 -4.75
N LEU A 521 12.26 7.58 -4.15
CA LEU A 521 13.51 7.23 -4.83
C LEU A 521 13.81 5.72 -4.77
N THR A 522 12.86 4.88 -4.37
CA THR A 522 13.09 3.43 -4.29
C THR A 522 13.64 2.83 -5.58
N PRO A 523 13.20 3.22 -6.80
CA PRO A 523 13.84 2.76 -8.03
C PRO A 523 15.29 3.20 -8.17
N GLN A 524 15.63 4.43 -7.79
CA GLN A 524 16.97 4.98 -7.84
C GLN A 524 17.87 4.36 -6.76
N ILE A 525 17.34 4.10 -5.57
CA ILE A 525 18.05 3.45 -4.47
C ILE A 525 18.43 2.03 -4.87
N GLN A 526 17.47 1.22 -5.31
CA GLN A 526 17.71 -0.16 -5.70
C GLN A 526 18.66 -0.30 -6.89
N SER A 527 18.55 0.61 -7.85
CA SER A 527 19.40 0.61 -9.06
C SER A 527 20.74 1.29 -8.88
N HIS A 528 21.03 1.89 -7.72
CA HIS A 528 22.24 2.67 -7.44
C HIS A 528 22.44 3.84 -8.42
N TRP A 529 21.36 4.56 -8.71
CA TRP A 529 21.37 5.72 -9.62
C TRP A 529 22.48 6.71 -9.29
N ALA A 530 23.19 7.16 -10.36
CA ALA A 530 24.34 8.06 -10.28
C ALA A 530 25.52 7.57 -9.40
N ILE A 531 25.53 6.28 -9.03
CA ILE A 531 26.60 5.63 -8.28
C ILE A 531 27.16 4.45 -9.09
N ASP A 532 26.29 3.63 -9.70
CA ASP A 532 26.63 2.48 -10.54
C ASP A 532 25.78 2.49 -11.81
N ASP A 533 26.31 3.05 -12.88
CA ASP A 533 25.59 3.19 -14.16
C ASP A 533 25.26 1.83 -14.79
N GLU A 534 26.04 0.79 -14.55
CA GLU A 534 25.78 -0.54 -15.11
C GLU A 534 24.61 -1.20 -14.40
N ARG A 535 24.60 -1.16 -13.07
CA ARG A 535 23.47 -1.65 -12.29
C ARG A 535 22.20 -0.84 -12.57
N HIS A 536 22.30 0.48 -12.68
CA HIS A 536 21.16 1.34 -13.00
C HIS A 536 20.53 0.92 -14.34
N ARG A 537 21.31 0.76 -15.40
CA ARG A 537 20.80 0.31 -16.71
C ARG A 537 20.18 -1.10 -16.69
N ARG A 538 20.60 -1.97 -15.76
CA ARG A 538 20.04 -3.33 -15.60
C ARG A 538 18.73 -3.34 -14.81
N LEU A 539 18.45 -2.35 -13.99
CA LEU A 539 17.31 -2.38 -13.07
C LEU A 539 16.26 -1.29 -13.37
N PHE A 540 16.63 -0.22 -14.07
CA PHE A 540 15.73 0.91 -14.33
C PHE A 540 15.44 1.08 -15.84
N PRO A 541 14.18 1.41 -16.25
CA PRO A 541 12.93 1.38 -15.45
C PRO A 541 12.62 -0.03 -14.92
N MET A 542 11.93 -0.11 -13.79
CA MET A 542 11.56 -1.39 -13.19
C MET A 542 10.36 -2.02 -13.89
N ASP A 543 10.06 -3.28 -13.64
CA ASP A 543 8.94 -3.96 -14.29
C ASP A 543 7.63 -3.69 -13.55
N ILE A 544 7.63 -3.83 -12.23
CA ILE A 544 6.40 -3.79 -11.45
C ILE A 544 6.53 -2.95 -10.17
N ARG A 545 5.48 -2.18 -9.86
CA ARG A 545 5.27 -1.51 -8.60
C ARG A 545 4.00 -2.03 -7.93
N PRO A 546 4.08 -2.93 -6.94
CA PRO A 546 2.94 -3.30 -6.13
C PRO A 546 2.73 -2.30 -4.99
N GLN A 547 1.49 -1.90 -4.73
CA GLN A 547 1.12 -1.04 -3.60
C GLN A 547 -0.38 -1.07 -3.32
N ALA A 548 -0.81 -0.50 -2.18
CA ALA A 548 -2.22 -0.24 -1.93
C ALA A 548 -2.69 1.03 -2.65
N HIS A 549 -3.99 1.12 -2.91
CA HIS A 549 -4.54 2.23 -3.69
C HIS A 549 -4.60 3.57 -2.94
N ASP A 550 -4.50 3.58 -1.61
CA ASP A 550 -4.52 4.78 -0.78
C ASP A 550 -3.23 5.62 -0.87
N ILE A 551 -2.13 5.02 -1.32
CA ILE A 551 -0.85 5.72 -1.50
C ILE A 551 -0.55 6.10 -2.97
N ILE A 552 -1.58 6.15 -3.84
CA ILE A 552 -1.42 6.62 -5.23
C ILE A 552 -1.03 8.10 -5.25
N ARG A 553 -1.70 8.93 -4.45
CA ARG A 553 -1.47 10.39 -4.40
C ARG A 553 -0.15 10.78 -3.74
N THR A 554 0.44 9.88 -2.96
CA THR A 554 1.72 10.06 -2.28
C THR A 554 2.81 9.27 -2.99
N TRP A 555 2.98 8.01 -2.66
CA TRP A 555 4.12 7.23 -3.11
C TRP A 555 4.21 7.09 -4.63
N ALA A 556 3.15 6.60 -5.28
CA ALA A 556 3.17 6.45 -6.73
C ALA A 556 3.40 7.79 -7.45
N PHE A 557 2.65 8.83 -7.05
CA PHE A 557 2.79 10.16 -7.64
C PHE A 557 4.20 10.71 -7.50
N TYR A 558 4.75 10.73 -6.28
CA TYR A 558 6.07 11.29 -6.06
C TYR A 558 7.20 10.48 -6.71
N THR A 559 7.03 9.14 -6.83
CA THR A 559 8.00 8.31 -7.55
C THR A 559 7.99 8.62 -9.05
N ILE A 560 6.82 8.82 -9.64
CA ILE A 560 6.69 9.23 -11.05
C ILE A 560 7.33 10.61 -11.26
N VAL A 561 7.06 11.56 -10.35
CA VAL A 561 7.67 12.90 -10.39
C VAL A 561 9.19 12.81 -10.39
N LYS A 562 9.78 12.07 -9.43
CA LYS A 562 11.24 11.94 -9.29
C LYS A 562 11.87 11.23 -10.50
N ALA A 563 11.29 10.12 -10.94
CA ALA A 563 11.79 9.37 -12.09
C ALA A 563 11.79 10.24 -13.36
N TRP A 564 10.69 10.93 -13.62
CA TRP A 564 10.60 11.84 -14.77
C TRP A 564 11.59 13.01 -14.67
N MET A 565 11.71 13.66 -13.51
CA MET A 565 12.62 14.79 -13.32
C MET A 565 14.09 14.41 -13.46
N HIS A 566 14.48 13.22 -13.03
CA HIS A 566 15.87 12.76 -13.12
C HIS A 566 16.22 12.13 -14.46
N SER A 567 15.33 11.31 -15.01
CA SER A 567 15.61 10.42 -16.14
C SER A 567 14.75 10.69 -17.38
N GLY A 568 13.67 11.48 -17.27
CA GLY A 568 12.73 11.74 -18.37
C GLY A 568 11.81 10.54 -18.68
N ASP A 569 11.80 9.50 -17.85
CA ASP A 569 11.09 8.25 -18.08
C ASP A 569 10.21 7.84 -16.89
N VAL A 570 9.40 6.79 -17.07
CA VAL A 570 8.60 6.18 -16.02
C VAL A 570 9.49 5.38 -15.06
N PRO A 571 9.14 5.30 -13.78
CA PRO A 571 9.90 4.47 -12.82
C PRO A 571 9.70 2.97 -13.01
N TRP A 572 8.52 2.56 -13.50
CA TRP A 572 8.14 1.17 -13.77
C TRP A 572 7.11 1.10 -14.90
N HIS A 573 7.04 -0.08 -15.53
CA HIS A 573 6.10 -0.32 -16.62
C HIS A 573 4.68 -0.66 -16.11
N HIS A 574 4.58 -1.38 -14.98
CA HIS A 574 3.30 -1.80 -14.41
C HIS A 574 3.17 -1.34 -12.96
N ILE A 575 1.97 -0.92 -12.58
CA ILE A 575 1.60 -0.68 -11.18
C ILE A 575 0.43 -1.61 -10.80
N VAL A 576 0.61 -2.35 -9.70
CA VAL A 576 -0.34 -3.35 -9.22
C VAL A 576 -0.93 -2.90 -7.90
N LEU A 577 -2.25 -2.69 -7.88
CA LEU A 577 -2.92 -2.02 -6.78
C LEU A 577 -3.83 -2.98 -6.02
N SER A 578 -3.52 -3.21 -4.74
CA SER A 578 -4.39 -3.95 -3.83
C SER A 578 -5.45 -3.04 -3.21
N GLY A 579 -6.61 -3.64 -2.85
CA GLY A 579 -7.65 -2.98 -2.06
C GLY A 579 -7.32 -2.94 -0.57
N TRP A 580 -8.23 -2.39 0.22
CA TRP A 580 -8.16 -2.38 1.69
C TRP A 580 -8.65 -3.68 2.30
N ILE A 581 -8.17 -3.95 3.51
CA ILE A 581 -8.79 -4.95 4.37
C ILE A 581 -9.80 -4.25 5.29
N LEU A 582 -11.01 -4.80 5.25
CA LEU A 582 -12.13 -4.34 6.05
C LEU A 582 -12.34 -5.30 7.23
N ASP A 583 -12.75 -4.75 8.37
CA ASP A 583 -13.19 -5.55 9.51
C ASP A 583 -14.55 -6.27 9.22
N PRO A 584 -15.04 -7.13 10.10
CA PRO A 584 -16.34 -7.79 9.91
C PRO A 584 -17.51 -6.82 9.70
N ASP A 585 -17.42 -5.61 10.21
CA ASP A 585 -18.41 -4.53 10.02
C ASP A 585 -18.22 -3.74 8.72
N ARG A 586 -17.31 -4.17 7.84
CA ARG A 586 -16.92 -3.52 6.58
C ARG A 586 -16.32 -2.13 6.75
N LYS A 587 -15.66 -1.87 7.89
CA LYS A 587 -14.90 -0.63 8.13
C LYS A 587 -13.42 -0.89 7.89
N LYS A 588 -12.71 0.11 7.39
CA LYS A 588 -11.24 0.02 7.21
C LYS A 588 -10.59 -0.31 8.54
N MET A 589 -9.77 -1.38 8.56
CA MET A 589 -8.96 -1.73 9.72
C MET A 589 -7.83 -0.72 9.90
N SER A 590 -7.65 -0.23 11.11
CA SER A 590 -6.56 0.68 11.45
C SER A 590 -6.14 0.53 12.91
N LYS A 591 -4.85 0.75 13.19
CA LYS A 591 -4.30 0.69 14.55
C LYS A 591 -4.99 1.68 15.50
N SER A 592 -5.36 2.86 15.01
CA SER A 592 -6.04 3.90 15.80
C SER A 592 -7.43 3.49 16.27
N LYS A 593 -8.09 2.57 15.55
CA LYS A 593 -9.42 2.05 15.90
C LYS A 593 -9.37 0.79 16.76
N GLY A 594 -8.18 0.20 16.98
CA GLY A 594 -8.00 -1.00 17.81
C GLY A 594 -8.63 -2.28 17.24
N ASN A 595 -8.97 -2.31 15.95
CA ASN A 595 -9.59 -3.45 15.26
C ASN A 595 -8.60 -4.27 14.40
N VAL A 596 -7.31 -4.22 14.72
CA VAL A 596 -6.23 -4.89 14.00
C VAL A 596 -6.02 -6.31 14.53
N VAL A 597 -5.89 -7.28 13.63
CA VAL A 597 -5.58 -8.68 13.93
C VAL A 597 -4.09 -8.95 13.68
N THR A 598 -3.48 -9.72 14.59
CA THR A 598 -2.06 -10.08 14.53
C THR A 598 -1.82 -11.19 13.50
N PRO A 599 -0.95 -11.00 12.50
CA PRO A 599 -0.75 -12.00 11.46
C PRO A 599 -0.14 -13.31 11.95
N GLU A 600 0.71 -13.27 12.97
CA GLU A 600 1.38 -14.47 13.51
C GLU A 600 0.39 -15.50 14.01
N ASP A 601 -0.61 -15.09 14.78
CA ASP A 601 -1.64 -16.01 15.32
C ASP A 601 -2.43 -16.70 14.18
N ILE A 602 -2.68 -15.96 13.08
CA ILE A 602 -3.38 -16.50 11.91
C ILE A 602 -2.53 -17.55 11.20
N ILE A 603 -1.22 -17.27 11.04
CA ILE A 603 -0.29 -18.21 10.41
C ILE A 603 -0.15 -19.47 11.27
N ASP A 604 -0.09 -19.34 12.59
CA ASP A 604 -0.03 -20.47 13.51
C ASP A 604 -1.27 -21.35 13.43
N GLU A 605 -2.46 -20.76 13.32
CA GLU A 605 -3.72 -21.49 13.24
C GLU A 605 -3.97 -22.11 11.86
N PHE A 606 -3.71 -21.36 10.77
CA PHE A 606 -4.16 -21.72 9.43
C PHE A 606 -3.03 -22.08 8.44
N SER A 607 -1.77 -22.03 8.83
CA SER A 607 -0.55 -22.13 8.03
C SER A 607 -0.30 -20.89 7.14
N ALA A 608 0.96 -20.65 6.77
CA ALA A 608 1.31 -19.60 5.83
C ALA A 608 0.58 -19.77 4.47
N ASP A 609 0.52 -21.00 3.96
CA ASP A 609 -0.19 -21.33 2.72
C ASP A 609 -1.68 -21.00 2.81
N GLY A 610 -2.33 -21.26 3.95
CA GLY A 610 -3.74 -20.92 4.16
C GLY A 610 -3.99 -19.41 4.19
N VAL A 611 -3.07 -18.65 4.77
CA VAL A 611 -3.12 -17.18 4.79
C VAL A 611 -2.90 -16.61 3.39
N ARG A 612 -1.93 -17.13 2.63
CA ARG A 612 -1.68 -16.75 1.24
C ARG A 612 -2.87 -17.05 0.34
N TYR A 613 -3.53 -18.19 0.54
CA TYR A 613 -4.75 -18.54 -0.17
C TYR A 613 -5.86 -17.49 0.03
N TRP A 614 -6.08 -17.04 1.26
CA TRP A 614 -7.04 -15.98 1.53
C TRP A 614 -6.73 -14.69 0.75
N ALA A 615 -5.48 -14.24 0.75
CA ALA A 615 -5.07 -13.07 -0.02
C ALA A 615 -5.24 -13.29 -1.53
N ALA A 616 -4.87 -14.47 -2.03
CA ALA A 616 -4.94 -14.81 -3.45
C ALA A 616 -6.37 -14.92 -4.01
N ARG A 617 -7.37 -15.12 -3.16
CA ARG A 617 -8.79 -15.12 -3.54
C ARG A 617 -9.33 -13.73 -3.90
N ALA A 618 -8.66 -12.69 -3.46
CA ALA A 618 -9.08 -11.32 -3.70
C ALA A 618 -8.47 -10.78 -4.99
N ARG A 619 -9.27 -10.08 -5.78
CA ARG A 619 -8.81 -9.40 -7.00
C ARG A 619 -8.16 -8.07 -6.69
N LEU A 620 -7.24 -7.66 -7.55
CA LEU A 620 -6.64 -6.33 -7.48
C LEU A 620 -7.71 -5.23 -7.47
N GLY A 621 -7.44 -4.16 -6.72
CA GLY A 621 -8.31 -3.00 -6.59
C GLY A 621 -9.61 -3.21 -5.81
N THR A 622 -9.81 -4.41 -5.25
CA THR A 622 -11.06 -4.76 -4.54
C THR A 622 -10.81 -4.85 -3.05
N ASP A 623 -11.60 -4.10 -2.28
CA ASP A 623 -11.59 -4.18 -0.82
C ASP A 623 -12.12 -5.53 -0.36
N THR A 624 -11.43 -6.13 0.61
CA THR A 624 -11.70 -7.51 1.05
C THR A 624 -11.92 -7.53 2.56
N ALA A 625 -12.95 -8.28 2.99
CA ALA A 625 -13.18 -8.48 4.42
C ALA A 625 -12.19 -9.49 5.02
N TYR A 626 -11.77 -9.24 6.24
CA TYR A 626 -11.13 -10.25 7.07
C TYR A 626 -12.17 -11.31 7.43
N ASP A 627 -12.05 -12.50 6.81
CA ASP A 627 -12.99 -13.60 6.98
C ASP A 627 -12.27 -14.90 7.37
N PRO A 628 -12.35 -15.32 8.63
CA PRO A 628 -11.75 -16.57 9.10
C PRO A 628 -12.22 -17.82 8.36
N SER A 629 -13.41 -17.80 7.76
CA SER A 629 -13.93 -18.94 7.01
C SER A 629 -13.09 -19.23 5.75
N VAL A 630 -12.55 -18.20 5.12
CA VAL A 630 -11.70 -18.34 3.92
C VAL A 630 -10.35 -18.95 4.27
N PHE A 631 -9.76 -18.61 5.41
CA PHE A 631 -8.54 -19.27 5.90
C PHE A 631 -8.76 -20.77 6.13
N LYS A 632 -9.91 -21.16 6.65
CA LYS A 632 -10.30 -22.59 6.82
C LYS A 632 -10.40 -23.29 5.48
N VAL A 633 -10.91 -22.63 4.45
CA VAL A 633 -10.94 -23.18 3.07
C VAL A 633 -9.51 -23.39 2.56
N GLY A 634 -8.64 -22.41 2.72
CA GLY A 634 -7.22 -22.53 2.36
C GLY A 634 -6.53 -23.70 3.07
N LYS A 635 -6.71 -23.83 4.38
CA LYS A 635 -6.16 -24.95 5.16
C LYS A 635 -6.68 -26.32 4.67
N ARG A 636 -7.96 -26.39 4.26
CA ARG A 636 -8.52 -27.60 3.66
C ARG A 636 -7.88 -27.93 2.32
N LEU A 637 -7.63 -26.93 1.48
CA LEU A 637 -6.94 -27.12 0.21
C LEU A 637 -5.51 -27.64 0.43
N VAL A 638 -4.74 -27.03 1.34
CA VAL A 638 -3.41 -27.52 1.75
C VAL A 638 -3.45 -28.99 2.17
N THR A 639 -4.41 -29.34 3.04
CA THR A 639 -4.60 -30.74 3.48
C THR A 639 -4.96 -31.66 2.32
N LYS A 640 -5.77 -31.19 1.37
CA LYS A 640 -6.15 -31.98 0.20
C LYS A 640 -4.95 -32.20 -0.75
N VAL A 641 -4.14 -31.16 -1.00
CA VAL A 641 -2.90 -31.28 -1.78
C VAL A 641 -1.99 -32.35 -1.17
N PHE A 642 -1.73 -32.26 0.12
CA PHE A 642 -0.92 -33.23 0.83
C PHE A 642 -1.45 -34.66 0.70
N ASN A 643 -2.73 -34.91 0.99
CA ASN A 643 -3.32 -36.24 0.99
C ASN A 643 -3.46 -36.84 -0.43
N ALA A 644 -3.87 -36.05 -1.42
CA ALA A 644 -3.95 -36.48 -2.81
C ALA A 644 -2.56 -36.87 -3.35
N SER A 645 -1.56 -36.07 -3.00
CA SER A 645 -0.16 -36.33 -3.38
C SER A 645 0.35 -37.65 -2.77
N ARG A 646 0.09 -37.90 -1.48
CA ARG A 646 0.42 -39.18 -0.85
C ARG A 646 -0.20 -40.34 -1.60
N PHE A 647 -1.47 -40.27 -1.96
CA PHE A 647 -2.13 -41.32 -2.74
C PHE A 647 -1.42 -41.57 -4.06
N VAL A 648 -1.17 -40.52 -4.84
CA VAL A 648 -0.51 -40.60 -6.14
C VAL A 648 0.89 -41.21 -5.98
N LEU A 649 1.67 -40.68 -5.05
CA LEU A 649 3.04 -41.15 -4.83
C LEU A 649 3.11 -42.60 -4.36
N MET A 650 2.15 -43.08 -3.57
CA MET A 650 2.00 -44.50 -3.21
C MET A 650 1.74 -45.38 -4.44
N GLN A 651 0.94 -44.90 -5.41
CA GLN A 651 0.70 -45.63 -6.65
C GLN A 651 1.96 -45.66 -7.52
N LEU A 652 2.68 -44.56 -7.63
CA LEU A 652 3.94 -44.48 -8.35
C LEU A 652 4.99 -45.45 -7.76
N ASP A 653 5.11 -45.48 -6.44
CA ASP A 653 6.04 -46.34 -5.76
C ASP A 653 5.72 -47.84 -5.98
N ARG A 654 4.46 -48.21 -5.92
CA ARG A 654 4.02 -49.59 -6.24
C ARG A 654 4.26 -49.95 -7.69
N ALA A 655 4.17 -49.01 -8.61
CA ALA A 655 4.33 -49.26 -10.04
C ALA A 655 5.77 -49.35 -10.47
N VAL A 656 6.64 -48.44 -10.00
CA VAL A 656 8.01 -48.27 -10.50
C VAL A 656 9.06 -48.18 -9.40
N GLY A 657 8.68 -48.23 -8.12
CA GLY A 657 9.61 -48.06 -7.00
C GLY A 657 10.33 -46.72 -7.08
N ALA A 658 11.68 -46.78 -6.98
CA ALA A 658 12.54 -45.60 -7.16
C ALA A 658 12.80 -45.25 -8.65
N GLY A 659 12.32 -46.09 -9.59
CA GLY A 659 12.48 -45.82 -11.02
C GLY A 659 11.61 -44.67 -11.55
N GLU A 660 11.85 -44.25 -12.75
CA GLU A 660 11.06 -43.20 -13.41
C GLU A 660 9.68 -43.70 -13.77
N ALA A 661 8.68 -42.85 -13.57
CA ALA A 661 7.32 -43.09 -14.02
C ALA A 661 7.30 -43.12 -15.57
N PRO A 662 6.37 -43.88 -16.19
CA PRO A 662 6.20 -43.81 -17.64
C PRO A 662 5.94 -42.35 -18.07
N GLY A 663 6.61 -41.94 -19.13
CA GLY A 663 6.42 -40.58 -19.67
C GLY A 663 5.07 -40.37 -20.34
N PRO A 664 4.72 -39.11 -20.72
CA PRO A 664 3.41 -38.79 -21.33
C PRO A 664 3.06 -39.60 -22.57
N GLY A 665 4.03 -40.12 -23.32
CA GLY A 665 3.77 -41.02 -24.48
C GLY A 665 3.09 -42.33 -24.13
N ALA A 666 3.05 -42.73 -22.84
CA ALA A 666 2.31 -43.87 -22.35
C ALA A 666 0.82 -43.58 -22.09
N ILE A 667 0.38 -42.32 -22.12
CA ILE A 667 -1.02 -41.89 -21.88
C ILE A 667 -1.81 -42.15 -23.15
N ARG A 668 -2.65 -43.17 -23.10
CA ARG A 668 -3.43 -43.65 -24.26
C ARG A 668 -4.87 -44.00 -23.94
N GLU A 669 -5.19 -44.27 -22.67
CA GLU A 669 -6.54 -44.62 -22.30
C GLU A 669 -7.47 -43.41 -22.42
N PRO A 670 -8.70 -43.59 -22.89
CA PRO A 670 -9.61 -42.47 -23.23
C PRO A 670 -9.86 -41.53 -22.04
N LEU A 671 -10.03 -42.05 -20.83
CA LEU A 671 -10.21 -41.24 -19.61
C LEU A 671 -8.96 -40.37 -19.30
N ASP A 672 -7.79 -40.97 -19.47
CA ASP A 672 -6.52 -40.30 -19.18
C ASP A 672 -6.21 -39.22 -20.20
N VAL A 673 -6.46 -39.49 -21.48
CA VAL A 673 -6.39 -38.54 -22.61
C VAL A 673 -7.36 -37.36 -22.37
N ALA A 674 -8.59 -37.65 -21.95
CA ALA A 674 -9.59 -36.62 -21.68
C ALA A 674 -9.20 -35.73 -20.50
N LEU A 675 -8.56 -36.27 -19.45
CA LEU A 675 -8.01 -35.46 -18.37
C LEU A 675 -6.89 -34.55 -18.85
N VAL A 676 -5.94 -35.09 -19.65
CA VAL A 676 -4.83 -34.30 -20.20
C VAL A 676 -5.35 -33.14 -21.07
N ASP A 677 -6.35 -33.39 -21.90
CA ASP A 677 -7.00 -32.36 -22.72
C ASP A 677 -7.62 -31.25 -21.90
N ARG A 678 -8.33 -31.61 -20.82
CA ARG A 678 -8.86 -30.63 -19.86
C ARG A 678 -7.76 -29.82 -19.20
N MET A 679 -6.67 -30.47 -18.77
CA MET A 679 -5.55 -29.80 -18.14
C MET A 679 -4.75 -28.87 -19.08
N ARG A 680 -4.72 -29.15 -20.39
CA ARG A 680 -4.20 -28.20 -21.39
C ARG A 680 -4.93 -26.87 -21.29
N GLY A 681 -6.27 -26.90 -21.27
CA GLY A 681 -7.08 -25.71 -21.09
C GLY A 681 -6.84 -24.98 -19.78
N VAL A 682 -6.60 -25.70 -18.68
CA VAL A 682 -6.26 -25.11 -17.37
C VAL A 682 -4.91 -24.39 -17.41
N ILE A 683 -3.88 -25.03 -18.00
CA ILE A 683 -2.55 -24.43 -18.17
C ILE A 683 -2.66 -23.13 -18.97
N GLU A 684 -3.34 -23.15 -20.11
CA GLU A 684 -3.53 -21.95 -20.95
C GLU A 684 -4.29 -20.84 -20.22
N GLN A 685 -5.36 -21.17 -19.51
CA GLN A 685 -6.16 -20.18 -18.78
C GLN A 685 -5.38 -19.59 -17.61
N ALA A 686 -4.67 -20.42 -16.83
CA ALA A 686 -3.85 -19.95 -15.71
C ALA A 686 -2.69 -19.07 -16.20
N THR A 687 -2.04 -19.44 -17.31
CA THR A 687 -0.98 -18.65 -17.94
C THR A 687 -1.50 -17.28 -18.38
N ARG A 688 -2.58 -17.26 -19.17
CA ARG A 688 -3.20 -16.00 -19.63
C ARG A 688 -3.64 -15.11 -18.46
N ALA A 689 -4.14 -15.71 -17.39
CA ALA A 689 -4.56 -14.97 -16.20
C ALA A 689 -3.36 -14.31 -15.50
N PHE A 690 -2.26 -15.03 -15.31
CA PHE A 690 -1.04 -14.46 -14.75
C PHE A 690 -0.41 -13.38 -15.65
N ASP A 691 -0.40 -13.60 -16.97
CA ASP A 691 0.09 -12.60 -17.93
C ASP A 691 -0.75 -11.32 -17.93
N ALA A 692 -2.05 -11.44 -17.57
CA ALA A 692 -2.96 -10.32 -17.36
C ALA A 692 -2.95 -9.77 -15.92
N PHE A 693 -2.05 -10.21 -15.03
CA PHE A 693 -1.99 -9.86 -13.63
C PHE A 693 -3.23 -10.26 -12.80
N ASP A 694 -4.08 -11.19 -13.32
CA ASP A 694 -5.25 -11.74 -12.63
C ASP A 694 -4.93 -13.09 -11.97
N TYR A 695 -4.08 -13.07 -10.95
CA TYR A 695 -3.71 -14.25 -10.17
C TYR A 695 -4.95 -14.93 -9.53
N ALA A 696 -6.01 -14.17 -9.22
CA ALA A 696 -7.22 -14.73 -8.63
C ALA A 696 -7.96 -15.66 -9.61
N ALA A 697 -8.02 -15.29 -10.89
CA ALA A 697 -8.55 -16.15 -11.94
C ALA A 697 -7.67 -17.39 -12.16
N ALA A 698 -6.33 -17.23 -12.11
CA ALA A 698 -5.40 -18.35 -12.20
C ALA A 698 -5.58 -19.35 -11.05
N LEU A 699 -5.75 -18.86 -9.82
CA LEU A 699 -6.08 -19.70 -8.66
C LEU A 699 -7.40 -20.41 -8.87
N GLN A 700 -8.45 -19.71 -9.29
CA GLN A 700 -9.80 -20.28 -9.44
C GLN A 700 -9.79 -21.46 -10.41
N VAL A 701 -9.27 -21.29 -11.61
CA VAL A 701 -9.26 -22.35 -12.63
C VAL A 701 -8.41 -23.53 -12.19
N THR A 702 -7.30 -23.26 -11.50
CA THR A 702 -6.40 -24.31 -10.97
C THR A 702 -7.06 -25.09 -9.84
N GLU A 703 -7.66 -24.41 -8.89
CA GLU A 703 -8.33 -25.01 -7.72
C GLU A 703 -9.52 -25.87 -8.16
N GLU A 704 -10.40 -25.35 -9.02
CA GLU A 704 -11.54 -26.11 -9.55
C GLU A 704 -11.09 -27.40 -10.27
N SER A 705 -10.05 -27.31 -11.09
CA SER A 705 -9.49 -28.47 -11.78
C SER A 705 -8.84 -29.45 -10.81
N PHE A 706 -8.14 -28.98 -9.79
CA PHE A 706 -7.52 -29.82 -8.77
C PHE A 706 -8.57 -30.59 -7.94
N TRP A 707 -9.66 -29.94 -7.55
CA TRP A 707 -10.78 -30.63 -6.89
C TRP A 707 -11.38 -31.72 -7.80
N ASN A 708 -11.61 -31.43 -9.08
CA ASN A 708 -12.09 -32.42 -10.04
C ASN A 708 -11.11 -33.62 -10.17
N PHE A 709 -9.80 -33.33 -10.24
CA PHE A 709 -8.79 -34.38 -10.24
C PHE A 709 -8.89 -35.26 -9.00
N CYS A 710 -8.97 -34.66 -7.82
CA CYS A 710 -9.01 -35.38 -6.55
C CYS A 710 -10.29 -36.16 -6.30
N ASP A 711 -11.45 -35.57 -6.60
CA ASP A 711 -12.73 -36.09 -6.20
C ASP A 711 -13.30 -37.07 -7.23
N HIS A 712 -12.84 -36.97 -8.47
CA HIS A 712 -13.36 -37.77 -9.58
C HIS A 712 -12.26 -38.61 -10.25
N TYR A 713 -11.21 -37.98 -10.81
CA TYR A 713 -10.24 -38.74 -11.59
C TYR A 713 -9.51 -39.78 -10.78
N LEU A 714 -9.02 -39.41 -9.58
CA LEU A 714 -8.32 -40.36 -8.71
C LEU A 714 -9.20 -41.60 -8.41
N GLU A 715 -10.49 -41.42 -8.26
CA GLU A 715 -11.44 -42.55 -8.00
C GLU A 715 -11.75 -43.35 -9.25
N LEU A 716 -11.92 -42.71 -10.41
CA LEU A 716 -12.15 -43.38 -11.68
C LEU A 716 -10.98 -44.28 -12.08
N VAL A 717 -9.74 -43.76 -11.91
CA VAL A 717 -8.51 -44.46 -12.30
C VAL A 717 -7.99 -45.44 -11.26
N LYS A 718 -8.61 -45.47 -10.08
CA LYS A 718 -8.08 -46.16 -8.89
C LYS A 718 -7.81 -47.65 -9.14
N LEU A 719 -8.77 -48.38 -9.70
CA LEU A 719 -8.60 -49.80 -9.93
C LEU A 719 -7.55 -50.13 -10.99
N ARG A 720 -7.41 -49.29 -12.02
CA ARG A 720 -6.36 -49.46 -13.01
C ARG A 720 -4.99 -49.20 -12.38
N SER A 721 -4.86 -48.21 -11.51
CA SER A 721 -3.61 -47.89 -10.84
C SER A 721 -3.18 -48.93 -9.80
N TYR A 722 -4.14 -49.65 -9.21
CA TYR A 722 -3.87 -50.74 -8.26
C TYR A 722 -3.60 -52.09 -8.91
N ALA A 723 -3.82 -52.25 -10.20
CA ALA A 723 -3.64 -53.55 -10.89
C ALA A 723 -2.20 -54.03 -10.66
N GLU A 724 -2.00 -55.35 -10.41
CA GLU A 724 -0.69 -55.94 -10.22
C GLU A 724 0.04 -56.19 -11.56
N GLU A 725 -0.75 -56.48 -12.61
CA GLU A 725 -0.24 -56.74 -13.93
C GLU A 725 0.22 -55.48 -14.63
N ASP A 726 1.42 -55.51 -15.20
CA ASP A 726 1.95 -54.40 -16.01
C ASP A 726 1.29 -54.41 -17.40
N SER A 727 0.16 -53.66 -17.48
CA SER A 727 -0.62 -53.54 -18.70
C SER A 727 -0.49 -52.08 -19.29
N PRO A 728 -0.81 -51.89 -20.58
CA PRO A 728 -0.89 -50.57 -21.19
C PRO A 728 -1.84 -49.63 -20.43
N ALA A 729 -2.96 -50.12 -19.95
CA ALA A 729 -3.95 -49.37 -19.20
C ALA A 729 -3.40 -48.92 -17.84
N ARG A 730 -2.66 -49.77 -17.13
CA ARG A 730 -1.96 -49.41 -15.89
C ARG A 730 -0.86 -48.36 -16.16
N ARG A 731 -0.02 -48.56 -17.19
CA ARG A 731 1.02 -47.61 -17.56
C ARG A 731 0.45 -46.22 -17.90
N SER A 732 -0.67 -46.19 -18.63
CA SER A 732 -1.38 -44.94 -18.93
C SER A 732 -1.87 -44.24 -17.67
N ALA A 733 -2.52 -44.97 -16.75
CA ALA A 733 -2.96 -44.43 -15.47
C ALA A 733 -1.79 -43.85 -14.63
N ILE A 734 -0.67 -44.60 -14.52
CA ILE A 734 0.50 -44.18 -13.75
C ILE A 734 1.18 -42.95 -14.37
N ALA A 735 1.30 -42.91 -15.70
CA ALA A 735 1.85 -41.74 -16.41
C ALA A 735 0.98 -40.48 -16.17
N THR A 736 -0.33 -40.65 -16.24
CA THR A 736 -1.26 -39.53 -16.04
C THR A 736 -1.27 -39.03 -14.61
N LEU A 737 -1.22 -39.93 -13.62
CA LEU A 737 -1.09 -39.57 -12.21
C LEU A 737 0.20 -38.81 -11.91
N ALA A 738 1.33 -39.26 -12.46
CA ALA A 738 2.62 -38.60 -12.28
C ALA A 738 2.64 -37.22 -12.92
N TRP A 739 2.24 -37.10 -14.18
CA TRP A 739 2.22 -35.84 -14.91
C TRP A 739 1.21 -34.84 -14.30
N GLY A 740 0.02 -35.34 -14.00
CA GLY A 740 -1.05 -34.52 -13.42
C GLY A 740 -0.67 -33.92 -12.08
N LEU A 741 -0.10 -34.75 -11.16
CA LEU A 741 0.36 -34.26 -9.88
C LEU A 741 1.50 -33.23 -10.07
N ARG A 742 2.50 -33.54 -10.89
CA ARG A 742 3.63 -32.64 -11.17
C ARG A 742 3.14 -31.29 -11.71
N THR A 743 2.11 -31.30 -12.57
CA THR A 743 1.51 -30.09 -13.15
C THR A 743 0.75 -29.29 -12.10
N PHE A 744 -0.10 -29.93 -11.27
CA PHE A 744 -0.82 -29.22 -10.23
C PHE A 744 0.09 -28.62 -9.16
N LEU A 745 1.16 -29.29 -8.78
CA LEU A 745 2.15 -28.72 -7.86
C LEU A 745 2.75 -27.42 -8.38
N ARG A 746 3.08 -27.37 -9.68
CA ARG A 746 3.63 -26.17 -10.32
C ARG A 746 2.59 -25.06 -10.45
N LEU A 747 1.35 -25.38 -10.83
CA LEU A 747 0.25 -24.41 -10.92
C LEU A 747 -0.11 -23.82 -9.56
N LEU A 748 -0.01 -24.61 -8.49
CA LEU A 748 -0.31 -24.18 -7.10
C LEU A 748 0.88 -23.54 -6.38
N ALA A 749 2.11 -23.72 -6.86
CA ALA A 749 3.31 -23.24 -6.19
C ALA A 749 3.33 -21.73 -5.89
N PRO A 750 2.85 -20.84 -6.74
CA PRO A 750 2.75 -19.42 -6.40
C PRO A 750 1.88 -19.14 -5.18
N PHE A 751 0.81 -19.92 -5.01
CA PHE A 751 -0.22 -19.72 -3.99
C PHE A 751 0.09 -20.42 -2.67
N LEU A 752 0.56 -21.66 -2.75
CA LEU A 752 0.79 -22.58 -1.62
C LEU A 752 2.24 -23.06 -1.62
N PRO A 753 3.22 -22.15 -1.39
CA PRO A 753 4.63 -22.46 -1.60
C PRO A 753 5.17 -23.60 -0.73
N TYR A 754 4.69 -23.73 0.49
CA TYR A 754 5.27 -24.70 1.42
C TYR A 754 4.80 -26.13 1.17
N VAL A 755 3.50 -26.33 1.03
CA VAL A 755 2.99 -27.69 0.80
C VAL A 755 3.38 -28.23 -0.57
N THR A 756 3.48 -27.36 -1.58
CA THR A 756 3.92 -27.76 -2.92
C THR A 756 5.40 -28.13 -2.95
N GLU A 757 6.26 -27.38 -2.25
CA GLU A 757 7.68 -27.70 -2.11
C GLU A 757 7.88 -29.00 -1.32
N GLU A 758 7.14 -29.19 -0.23
CA GLU A 758 7.22 -30.43 0.57
C GLU A 758 6.95 -31.64 -0.31
N VAL A 759 5.81 -31.63 -1.05
CA VAL A 759 5.45 -32.72 -1.94
C VAL A 759 6.44 -32.89 -3.09
N TRP A 760 6.89 -31.76 -3.69
CA TRP A 760 7.88 -31.78 -4.76
C TRP A 760 9.16 -32.52 -4.35
N SER A 761 9.62 -32.24 -3.15
CA SER A 761 10.86 -32.85 -2.59
C SER A 761 10.82 -34.36 -2.47
N TRP A 762 9.63 -34.96 -2.38
CA TRP A 762 9.52 -36.41 -2.19
C TRP A 762 9.80 -37.21 -3.47
N ARG A 763 9.57 -36.61 -4.64
CA ARG A 763 9.65 -37.35 -5.90
C ARG A 763 10.17 -36.56 -7.10
N PHE A 764 9.87 -35.27 -7.20
CA PHE A 764 10.11 -34.49 -8.41
C PHE A 764 11.37 -33.62 -8.33
N SER A 765 11.98 -33.48 -7.16
CA SER A 765 13.21 -32.72 -6.98
C SER A 765 14.35 -33.35 -7.77
N GLY A 766 15.01 -32.53 -8.58
CA GLY A 766 16.12 -32.91 -9.44
C GLY A 766 17.35 -32.03 -9.23
N ALA A 767 18.19 -31.96 -10.25
CA ALA A 767 19.34 -31.05 -10.29
C ALA A 767 19.00 -29.70 -10.90
N GLY A 768 19.80 -28.68 -10.63
CA GLY A 768 19.61 -27.33 -11.20
C GLY A 768 18.26 -26.70 -10.82
N ARG A 769 17.55 -26.22 -11.81
CA ARG A 769 16.24 -25.54 -11.59
C ARG A 769 15.16 -26.45 -11.01
N ASP A 770 15.20 -27.74 -11.26
CA ASP A 770 14.21 -28.68 -10.74
C ASP A 770 14.44 -29.07 -9.28
N ARG A 771 15.47 -28.52 -8.63
CA ARG A 771 15.74 -28.73 -7.21
C ARG A 771 14.57 -28.27 -6.33
N SER A 772 13.93 -27.17 -6.70
CA SER A 772 12.75 -26.60 -6.04
C SER A 772 11.61 -26.42 -7.02
N VAL A 773 10.37 -26.61 -6.56
CA VAL A 773 9.17 -26.30 -7.35
C VAL A 773 9.12 -24.82 -7.75
N HIS A 774 9.73 -23.92 -6.97
CA HIS A 774 9.73 -22.47 -7.22
C HIS A 774 10.72 -22.02 -8.29
N THR A 775 11.68 -22.85 -8.65
CA THR A 775 12.66 -22.57 -9.70
C THR A 775 12.45 -23.42 -10.95
N THR A 776 11.65 -24.50 -10.87
CA THR A 776 11.30 -25.32 -12.04
C THR A 776 10.44 -24.50 -13.03
N ALA A 777 10.41 -24.98 -14.27
CA ALA A 777 9.65 -24.33 -15.33
C ALA A 777 8.13 -24.39 -15.07
N TRP A 778 7.43 -23.30 -15.39
CA TRP A 778 5.95 -23.28 -15.44
C TRP A 778 5.45 -24.37 -16.38
N PRO A 779 4.29 -25.01 -16.10
CA PRO A 779 3.77 -26.07 -16.98
C PRO A 779 3.59 -25.59 -18.40
N ALA A 780 4.04 -26.40 -19.37
CA ALA A 780 3.96 -26.07 -20.78
C ALA A 780 3.22 -27.18 -21.55
N LEU A 781 2.55 -26.79 -22.64
CA LEU A 781 1.73 -27.73 -23.44
C LEU A 781 2.55 -28.75 -24.20
N ASP A 782 3.80 -28.43 -24.52
CA ASP A 782 4.75 -29.30 -25.23
C ASP A 782 5.12 -30.53 -24.39
N GLU A 783 5.03 -30.47 -23.05
CA GLU A 783 5.25 -31.61 -22.17
C GLU A 783 4.33 -32.80 -22.50
N VAL A 784 3.17 -32.53 -23.07
CA VAL A 784 2.14 -33.54 -23.45
C VAL A 784 1.85 -33.55 -24.94
N ALA A 785 2.75 -33.04 -25.76
CA ALA A 785 2.59 -33.03 -27.23
C ALA A 785 2.41 -34.44 -27.83
N ALA A 786 2.95 -35.46 -27.17
CA ALA A 786 2.81 -36.85 -27.59
C ALA A 786 1.44 -37.49 -27.24
N VAL A 787 0.61 -36.81 -26.40
CA VAL A 787 -0.73 -37.29 -26.05
C VAL A 787 -1.74 -36.81 -27.07
N ALA A 788 -2.50 -37.76 -27.64
CA ALA A 788 -3.51 -37.41 -28.60
C ALA A 788 -4.55 -36.38 -28.08
N VAL A 789 -5.15 -35.62 -28.99
CA VAL A 789 -6.37 -34.88 -28.68
C VAL A 789 -7.54 -35.84 -28.75
N PRO A 790 -8.51 -35.84 -27.80
CA PRO A 790 -9.65 -36.72 -27.83
C PRO A 790 -10.49 -36.52 -29.13
N GLU A 791 -10.86 -37.58 -29.79
CA GLU A 791 -11.77 -37.51 -30.93
C GLU A 791 -13.20 -37.11 -30.51
N VAL A 792 -13.55 -37.45 -29.25
CA VAL A 792 -14.87 -37.14 -28.66
C VAL A 792 -14.66 -36.26 -27.43
N HIS A 793 -15.13 -35.04 -27.53
CA HIS A 793 -15.07 -34.12 -26.40
C HIS A 793 -16.10 -34.41 -25.32
N GLY A 794 -15.82 -34.01 -24.08
CA GLY A 794 -16.74 -34.18 -22.95
C GLY A 794 -16.71 -35.55 -22.29
N THR A 795 -15.80 -36.43 -22.69
CA THR A 795 -15.63 -37.79 -22.12
C THR A 795 -15.39 -37.77 -20.62
N PHE A 796 -14.53 -36.89 -20.11
CA PHE A 796 -14.27 -36.74 -18.68
C PHE A 796 -15.52 -36.26 -17.94
N ASP A 797 -16.21 -35.24 -18.44
CA ASP A 797 -17.41 -34.69 -17.81
C ASP A 797 -18.56 -35.73 -17.78
N ALA A 798 -18.69 -36.50 -18.84
CA ALA A 798 -19.66 -37.58 -18.89
C ALA A 798 -19.41 -38.64 -17.80
N ALA A 799 -18.18 -39.05 -17.63
CA ALA A 799 -17.77 -39.98 -16.55
C ALA A 799 -18.03 -39.39 -15.16
N VAL A 800 -17.67 -38.14 -14.96
CA VAL A 800 -17.86 -37.43 -13.66
C VAL A 800 -19.35 -37.33 -13.31
N GLU A 801 -20.21 -36.97 -14.27
CA GLU A 801 -21.65 -36.83 -14.02
C GLU A 801 -22.28 -38.15 -13.58
N VAL A 802 -22.01 -39.23 -14.31
CA VAL A 802 -22.57 -40.55 -13.94
C VAL A 802 -22.05 -41.03 -12.58
N LEU A 803 -20.74 -40.89 -12.34
CA LEU A 803 -20.15 -41.26 -11.04
C LEU A 803 -20.73 -40.44 -9.88
N THR A 804 -20.98 -39.14 -10.11
CA THR A 804 -21.57 -38.23 -9.11
C THR A 804 -22.98 -38.64 -8.77
N LYS A 805 -23.82 -39.03 -9.72
CA LYS A 805 -25.17 -39.55 -9.50
C LYS A 805 -25.15 -40.86 -8.70
N ILE A 806 -24.25 -41.79 -9.06
CA ILE A 806 -24.06 -43.03 -8.30
C ILE A 806 -23.73 -42.76 -6.84
N ARG A 807 -22.74 -41.86 -6.62
CA ARG A 807 -22.30 -41.50 -5.25
C ARG A 807 -23.38 -40.75 -4.48
N GLY A 808 -24.10 -39.85 -5.13
CA GLY A 808 -25.21 -39.12 -4.55
C GLY A 808 -26.31 -40.06 -4.04
N THR A 809 -26.70 -41.08 -4.86
CA THR A 809 -27.69 -42.10 -4.44
C THR A 809 -27.21 -42.90 -3.21
N LYS A 810 -25.94 -43.33 -3.21
CA LYS A 810 -25.38 -44.04 -2.02
C LYS A 810 -25.40 -43.16 -0.77
N THR A 811 -25.02 -41.89 -0.91
CA THR A 811 -25.01 -40.92 0.21
C THR A 811 -26.43 -40.68 0.74
N THR A 812 -27.41 -40.46 -0.12
CA THR A 812 -28.81 -40.27 0.23
C THR A 812 -29.38 -41.50 0.96
N ALA A 813 -28.99 -42.69 0.50
CA ALA A 813 -29.35 -43.95 1.15
C ALA A 813 -28.51 -44.25 2.40
N GLN A 814 -27.63 -43.35 2.85
CA GLN A 814 -26.72 -43.55 4.00
C GLN A 814 -25.85 -44.81 3.88
N LYS A 815 -25.45 -45.15 2.66
CA LYS A 815 -24.62 -46.32 2.38
C LYS A 815 -23.16 -45.89 2.13
N SER A 816 -22.23 -46.81 2.42
CA SER A 816 -20.81 -46.65 2.07
C SER A 816 -20.64 -46.41 0.55
N LEU A 817 -19.70 -45.60 0.13
CA LEU A 817 -19.37 -45.45 -1.31
C LEU A 817 -18.95 -46.78 -1.97
N ARG A 818 -18.54 -47.79 -1.18
CA ARG A 818 -18.25 -49.16 -1.66
C ARG A 818 -19.48 -50.03 -1.79
N TRP A 819 -20.67 -49.54 -1.40
CA TRP A 819 -21.90 -50.33 -1.52
C TRP A 819 -22.15 -50.71 -2.99
N PRO A 820 -22.51 -51.99 -3.32
CA PRO A 820 -22.72 -52.39 -4.69
C PRO A 820 -23.97 -51.74 -5.28
N VAL A 821 -23.91 -51.44 -6.57
CA VAL A 821 -25.04 -50.98 -7.41
C VAL A 821 -25.56 -52.18 -8.17
N ALA A 822 -26.79 -52.59 -7.90
CA ALA A 822 -27.41 -53.74 -8.57
C ALA A 822 -27.80 -53.40 -10.02
N ARG A 823 -28.30 -52.18 -10.24
CA ARG A 823 -28.73 -51.72 -11.56
C ARG A 823 -28.38 -50.25 -11.75
N LEU A 824 -27.88 -49.94 -12.93
CA LEU A 824 -27.58 -48.61 -13.41
C LEU A 824 -28.22 -48.41 -14.77
N ALA A 825 -29.19 -47.51 -14.89
CA ALA A 825 -29.76 -47.11 -16.16
C ALA A 825 -29.33 -45.70 -16.52
N ILE A 826 -28.80 -45.51 -17.75
CA ILE A 826 -28.28 -44.25 -18.24
C ILE A 826 -29.03 -43.88 -19.50
N THR A 827 -29.80 -42.82 -19.45
CA THR A 827 -30.58 -42.30 -20.61
C THR A 827 -30.05 -40.94 -21.00
N GLY A 828 -29.79 -40.74 -22.27
CA GLY A 828 -29.31 -39.46 -22.77
C GLY A 828 -29.12 -39.40 -24.28
N PRO A 829 -28.84 -38.20 -24.84
CA PRO A 829 -28.61 -38.02 -26.26
C PRO A 829 -27.47 -38.90 -26.78
N ALA A 830 -27.58 -39.36 -28.02
CA ALA A 830 -26.57 -40.22 -28.68
C ALA A 830 -25.15 -39.66 -28.58
N ALA A 831 -24.95 -38.35 -28.75
CA ALA A 831 -23.66 -37.70 -28.65
C ALA A 831 -23.06 -37.81 -27.24
N GLN A 832 -23.88 -37.66 -26.20
CA GLN A 832 -23.42 -37.76 -24.82
C GLN A 832 -23.08 -39.22 -24.43
N ARG A 833 -23.85 -40.16 -24.93
CA ARG A 833 -23.57 -41.60 -24.77
C ARG A 833 -22.28 -42.01 -25.51
N ALA A 834 -22.04 -41.46 -26.67
CA ALA A 834 -20.79 -41.66 -27.39
C ALA A 834 -19.58 -41.13 -26.62
N ALA A 835 -19.74 -40.01 -25.92
CA ALA A 835 -18.68 -39.46 -25.02
C ALA A 835 -18.45 -40.36 -23.80
N LEU A 836 -19.48 -41.00 -23.23
CA LEU A 836 -19.36 -41.86 -22.09
C LEU A 836 -18.81 -43.27 -22.42
N ALA A 837 -19.15 -43.79 -23.61
CA ALA A 837 -18.85 -45.17 -24.02
C ALA A 837 -17.37 -45.56 -23.85
N PRO A 838 -16.35 -44.75 -24.24
CA PRO A 838 -14.94 -45.12 -24.05
C PRO A 838 -14.47 -45.28 -22.63
N VAL A 839 -15.20 -44.66 -21.67
CA VAL A 839 -14.83 -44.60 -20.24
C VAL A 839 -15.85 -45.29 -19.29
N LEU A 840 -16.86 -45.92 -19.89
CA LEU A 840 -17.94 -46.55 -19.11
C LEU A 840 -17.40 -47.60 -18.15
N ASP A 841 -16.44 -48.38 -18.55
CA ASP A 841 -15.79 -49.38 -17.69
C ASP A 841 -15.18 -48.79 -16.43
N ASP A 842 -14.45 -47.69 -16.56
CA ASP A 842 -13.85 -46.96 -15.41
C ASP A 842 -14.98 -46.48 -14.45
N VAL A 843 -16.07 -45.96 -15.00
CA VAL A 843 -17.25 -45.51 -14.25
C VAL A 843 -17.93 -46.65 -13.50
N LEU A 844 -18.19 -47.79 -14.19
CA LEU A 844 -18.81 -48.96 -13.58
C LEU A 844 -17.98 -49.51 -12.44
N ARG A 845 -16.67 -49.61 -12.65
CA ARG A 845 -15.71 -50.07 -11.62
C ARG A 845 -15.66 -49.11 -10.44
N ALA A 846 -15.52 -47.79 -10.69
CA ALA A 846 -15.49 -46.78 -9.64
C ALA A 846 -16.84 -46.70 -8.87
N GLY A 847 -17.96 -46.90 -9.62
CA GLY A 847 -19.31 -46.98 -9.06
C GLY A 847 -19.61 -48.25 -8.31
N ASN A 848 -18.78 -49.29 -8.37
CA ASN A 848 -19.02 -50.65 -7.87
C ASN A 848 -20.35 -51.19 -8.40
N VAL A 849 -20.56 -51.13 -9.73
CA VAL A 849 -21.73 -51.64 -10.42
C VAL A 849 -21.51 -53.10 -10.70
N VAL A 850 -22.51 -53.97 -10.37
CA VAL A 850 -22.39 -55.41 -10.58
C VAL A 850 -22.39 -55.75 -12.08
N ALA A 851 -21.69 -56.82 -12.43
CA ALA A 851 -21.58 -57.26 -13.84
C ALA A 851 -22.99 -57.51 -14.41
N GLY A 852 -23.26 -56.94 -15.61
CA GLY A 852 -24.55 -57.03 -16.28
C GLY A 852 -25.64 -56.08 -15.73
N GLY A 853 -25.32 -55.28 -14.70
CA GLY A 853 -26.29 -54.35 -14.11
C GLY A 853 -26.43 -53.01 -14.80
N VAL A 854 -25.86 -52.83 -16.01
CA VAL A 854 -25.93 -51.56 -16.74
C VAL A 854 -26.84 -51.62 -17.94
N SER A 855 -27.61 -50.58 -18.19
CA SER A 855 -28.41 -50.38 -19.42
C SER A 855 -28.25 -48.94 -19.92
N GLN A 856 -28.23 -48.77 -21.26
CA GLN A 856 -28.17 -47.44 -21.87
C GLN A 856 -29.34 -47.30 -22.83
N ALA A 857 -29.95 -46.11 -22.90
CA ALA A 857 -31.06 -45.80 -23.79
C ALA A 857 -30.90 -44.38 -24.40
N ASP A 858 -31.47 -44.22 -25.61
CA ASP A 858 -31.66 -42.89 -26.20
C ASP A 858 -32.81 -42.18 -25.44
N GLY A 859 -32.63 -40.90 -25.20
CA GLY A 859 -33.63 -40.06 -24.58
C GLY A 859 -33.14 -38.63 -24.35
N GLU A 860 -34.05 -37.81 -23.90
CA GLU A 860 -33.72 -36.44 -23.49
C GLU A 860 -33.12 -36.46 -22.09
N SER A 861 -32.20 -35.55 -21.82
CA SER A 861 -31.67 -35.31 -20.48
C SER A 861 -32.30 -34.05 -19.89
N PRO A 862 -32.38 -33.95 -18.54
CA PRO A 862 -32.83 -32.71 -17.87
C PRO A 862 -32.00 -31.49 -18.30
N ALA A 863 -32.62 -30.33 -18.26
CA ALA A 863 -31.91 -29.07 -18.62
C ALA A 863 -30.66 -28.90 -17.74
N GLY A 864 -29.50 -28.75 -18.38
CA GLY A 864 -28.21 -28.62 -17.72
C GLY A 864 -27.53 -29.93 -17.32
N GLU A 865 -28.14 -31.09 -17.54
CA GLU A 865 -27.55 -32.41 -17.31
C GLU A 865 -27.28 -33.11 -18.63
N ARG A 866 -26.30 -34.01 -18.69
CA ARG A 866 -25.97 -34.83 -19.87
C ARG A 866 -26.80 -36.11 -19.93
N PHE A 867 -27.19 -36.62 -18.74
CA PHE A 867 -27.89 -37.90 -18.60
C PHE A 867 -28.98 -37.83 -17.55
N THR A 868 -30.04 -38.63 -17.76
CA THR A 868 -30.86 -39.13 -16.70
C THR A 868 -30.23 -40.43 -16.19
N VAL A 869 -29.87 -40.49 -14.90
CA VAL A 869 -29.21 -41.66 -14.30
C VAL A 869 -30.04 -42.20 -13.18
N GLU A 870 -30.51 -43.45 -13.33
CA GLU A 870 -31.22 -44.20 -12.30
C GLU A 870 -30.31 -45.25 -11.68
N VAL A 871 -30.23 -45.25 -10.35
CA VAL A 871 -29.33 -46.11 -9.58
C VAL A 871 -30.13 -46.94 -8.58
N GLU A 872 -30.07 -48.23 -8.73
CA GLU A 872 -30.65 -49.19 -7.77
C GLU A 872 -29.50 -49.84 -6.98
N LEU A 873 -29.53 -49.71 -5.66
CA LEU A 873 -28.51 -50.26 -4.79
C LEU A 873 -28.83 -51.76 -4.50
N ALA A 874 -27.78 -52.57 -4.35
CA ALA A 874 -27.96 -53.94 -3.94
C ALA A 874 -28.57 -54.03 -2.51
N ALA A 875 -29.38 -55.06 -2.29
CA ALA A 875 -30.04 -55.28 -0.99
C ALA A 875 -29.04 -55.52 0.14
N GLU A 876 -27.95 -56.19 -0.14
CA GLU A 876 -26.89 -56.54 0.82
C GLU A 876 -25.49 -56.18 0.21
N MET A 877 -24.53 -55.96 1.13
CA MET A 877 -23.15 -55.87 0.74
C MET A 877 -22.64 -57.25 0.36
N GLY A 878 -22.30 -57.52 -0.89
CA GLY A 878 -21.66 -58.77 -1.28
C GLY A 878 -20.41 -58.99 -0.44
N GLY A 879 -20.25 -60.19 0.09
CA GLY A 879 -19.16 -60.60 0.96
C GLY A 879 -17.80 -60.62 0.27
#